data_d11dd1a430e9c94d9628acf1b6783d84
#
_entry.id   d11dd1a430e9c94d9628acf1b6783d84
#
_cell.length_a   1.000
_cell.length_b   1.000
_cell.length_c   1.000
_cell.angle_alpha   90.00
_cell.angle_beta   90.00
_cell.angle_gamma   90.00
#
_symmetry.space_group_name_H-M   'P 1'
#
loop_
_entity.id
_entity.type
_entity.pdbx_description
1 polymer ?
#
loop_
_entity_poly.entity_id
_entity_poly.type
_entity_poly.pdbx_seq_one_letter_code
_entity_poly.pdbx_strand_id
1 'polypeptide(L)'
;RYPYDSLACNVIGYTVSGNVGQYGIEGYYNDELNGVDGKSYSYMSETDGMASETVPAQNGETIVSTLDMNIQKIIEDNISEYMQNTGAKQIGIIAMDPNNGEVLGMASSRVYDPNDASNLQALKDKIVPITQEVEVDGADETADSLISVEKSTEKSTEGVYLEGSDNKKKAEKSEEKSTESTTESSTEDDDESSSENQTTEEKKNVKTEEVDYDFSAMTDEEFKDTVSHFTKEQKTEALNYLWQNYCISDALEPGSTYKAFTIAGAMEDGVISDGDEFYCDGSQTPVEGESPVYCSYRAGHGTVDVKRALAVSCNDALMQIAEKEGPETFDKYQEIFNIGSKTGIDLQGETTGIKYSAKYLHPMELATSSFGQGVTTSMIQMAAGFCSVINGGNYYVPHVVKRLLDNVVQDIEPVLVRKTISKGVSDYLRTYLQAVVEEGTGYAAGVEGYTIGGKTGTAEKLPRGNGNYVLSFIGFTPVEDPQIMLYVVVDEPNVEDQEGSGAGAKLFSQVMEDLLPYLNVYATNSDDVSYDGTDEAVSADDETVTEGDTEADISSDDAVVDDGTDDSYTDDTSDGDSSYTDDGYVDDSSGDGAYTDDSSEGDSYTDDTPDYSADDSYSDDSYTDDTTTYDEDTGGVADYSDGE
;
A
#
# COMPACT_ATOMS: atom_id res chain seq x y z
N ARG A 1 4.79 4.19 24.90
CA ARG A 1 4.17 2.93 25.31
C ARG A 1 2.91 2.68 24.48
N TYR A 2 2.85 1.52 23.88
CA TYR A 2 1.79 1.10 22.95
C TYR A 2 0.89 0.08 23.67
N PRO A 3 -0.29 0.49 24.17
CA PRO A 3 -1.14 -0.35 25.04
C PRO A 3 -1.86 -1.48 24.30
N TYR A 4 -1.88 -1.44 22.98
CA TYR A 4 -2.48 -2.45 22.11
C TYR A 4 -1.45 -3.32 21.38
N ASP A 5 -0.22 -3.34 21.92
CA ASP A 5 0.91 -4.14 21.41
C ASP A 5 1.15 -3.91 19.90
N SER A 6 0.95 -4.93 19.06
CA SER A 6 1.23 -4.88 17.62
C SER A 6 0.14 -4.25 16.77
N LEU A 7 -1.03 -3.89 17.34
CA LEU A 7 -2.14 -3.35 16.54
C LEU A 7 -1.72 -2.09 15.79
N ALA A 8 -1.91 -2.07 14.47
CA ALA A 8 -1.53 -0.99 13.55
C ALA A 8 -0.04 -0.63 13.58
N CYS A 9 0.86 -1.55 13.97
CA CYS A 9 2.28 -1.26 14.21
C CYS A 9 2.96 -0.55 13.04
N ASN A 10 2.67 -0.92 11.79
CA ASN A 10 3.27 -0.30 10.61
C ASN A 10 2.71 1.10 10.29
N VAL A 11 1.50 1.43 10.78
CA VAL A 11 0.90 2.76 10.62
C VAL A 11 1.30 3.68 11.78
N ILE A 12 1.31 3.16 13.00
CA ILE A 12 1.68 3.95 14.19
C ILE A 12 3.18 4.22 14.22
N GLY A 13 4.02 3.20 13.92
CA GLY A 13 5.47 3.29 14.11
C GLY A 13 5.88 3.08 15.58
N TYR A 14 7.05 3.56 15.96
CA TYR A 14 7.58 3.44 17.32
C TYR A 14 8.55 4.58 17.66
N THR A 15 8.85 4.76 18.94
CA THR A 15 9.82 5.74 19.43
C THR A 15 11.09 5.06 19.94
N VAL A 16 12.22 5.71 19.74
CA VAL A 16 13.52 5.32 20.33
C VAL A 16 13.92 6.24 21.48
N SER A 17 15.09 6.01 22.06
CA SER A 17 15.63 6.83 23.15
C SER A 17 15.60 8.32 22.78
N GLY A 18 15.14 9.16 23.71
CA GLY A 18 14.98 10.60 23.48
C GLY A 18 13.63 11.00 22.87
N ASN A 19 12.66 10.09 22.87
CA ASN A 19 11.32 10.26 22.28
C ASN A 19 11.35 10.58 20.77
N VAL A 20 12.35 10.07 20.05
CA VAL A 20 12.43 10.25 18.59
C VAL A 20 11.56 9.21 17.91
N GLY A 21 10.55 9.66 17.17
CA GLY A 21 9.66 8.82 16.39
C GLY A 21 10.38 8.18 15.20
N GLN A 22 10.05 6.93 14.95
CA GLN A 22 10.59 6.13 13.84
C GLN A 22 9.42 5.46 13.11
N TYR A 23 9.37 5.64 11.78
CA TYR A 23 8.31 5.10 10.94
C TYR A 23 6.90 5.58 11.33
N GLY A 24 5.93 5.28 10.50
CA GLY A 24 4.53 5.54 10.76
C GLY A 24 4.21 6.98 11.16
N ILE A 25 3.14 7.15 11.92
CA ILE A 25 2.69 8.43 12.49
C ILE A 25 3.74 9.00 13.44
N GLU A 26 4.35 8.15 14.30
CA GLU A 26 5.40 8.59 15.23
C GLU A 26 6.59 9.23 14.52
N GLY A 27 6.98 8.68 13.35
CA GLY A 27 8.06 9.23 12.56
C GLY A 27 7.65 10.45 11.72
N TYR A 28 6.46 10.44 11.13
CA TYR A 28 6.01 11.51 10.26
C TYR A 28 5.67 12.79 11.04
N TYR A 29 4.98 12.66 12.16
CA TYR A 29 4.56 13.75 13.05
C TYR A 29 5.48 13.88 14.29
N ASN A 30 6.76 13.49 14.14
CA ASN A 30 7.70 13.53 15.27
C ASN A 30 7.80 14.92 15.91
N ASP A 31 7.80 15.99 15.12
CA ASP A 31 7.96 17.35 15.61
C ASP A 31 6.71 17.83 16.38
N GLU A 32 5.52 17.44 15.94
CA GLU A 32 4.24 17.73 16.59
C GLU A 32 4.07 16.92 17.88
N LEU A 33 4.42 15.63 17.84
CA LEU A 33 4.32 14.73 18.99
C LEU A 33 5.34 15.04 20.08
N ASN A 34 6.55 15.47 19.70
CA ASN A 34 7.58 15.86 20.63
C ASN A 34 7.33 17.26 21.18
N GLY A 35 7.13 17.37 22.47
CA GLY A 35 7.11 18.66 23.14
C GLY A 35 8.50 19.29 23.26
N VAL A 36 8.59 20.36 23.99
CA VAL A 36 9.85 21.06 24.30
C VAL A 36 10.22 20.77 25.73
N ASP A 37 11.43 20.24 25.96
CA ASP A 37 11.92 19.98 27.30
C ASP A 37 12.03 21.25 28.13
N GLY A 38 11.55 21.19 29.36
CA GLY A 38 11.74 22.25 30.34
C GLY A 38 13.21 22.36 30.75
N LYS A 39 13.63 23.57 31.06
CA LYS A 39 15.01 23.87 31.51
C LYS A 39 14.99 24.45 32.90
N SER A 40 15.83 23.93 33.80
CA SER A 40 16.07 24.53 35.11
C SER A 40 17.55 24.90 35.23
N TYR A 41 17.83 26.16 35.48
CA TYR A 41 19.16 26.67 35.65
C TYR A 41 19.26 27.51 36.91
N SER A 42 20.42 27.40 37.55
CA SER A 42 20.73 28.18 38.76
C SER A 42 21.80 29.22 38.43
N TYR A 43 21.57 30.45 38.87
CA TYR A 43 22.53 31.53 38.68
C TYR A 43 22.76 32.29 39.97
N MET A 44 23.92 32.96 40.04
CA MET A 44 24.24 33.84 41.19
C MET A 44 23.54 35.18 41.00
N SER A 45 22.55 35.46 41.87
CA SER A 45 21.89 36.79 41.94
C SER A 45 22.78 37.75 42.72
N GLU A 46 22.83 39.00 42.29
CA GLU A 46 23.61 40.07 42.99
C GLU A 46 23.06 40.38 44.38
N THR A 47 21.80 40.04 44.67
CA THR A 47 21.12 40.41 45.90
C THR A 47 20.86 39.26 46.88
N ASP A 48 20.60 38.04 46.38
CA ASP A 48 20.06 36.93 47.20
C ASP A 48 20.88 35.65 47.17
N GLY A 49 22.07 35.67 46.58
CA GLY A 49 22.91 34.48 46.46
C GLY A 49 22.48 33.59 45.25
N MET A 50 22.29 32.30 45.47
CA MET A 50 21.92 31.38 44.43
C MET A 50 20.41 31.46 44.13
N ALA A 51 20.07 31.92 42.97
CA ALA A 51 18.68 31.91 42.44
C ALA A 51 18.52 30.81 41.41
N SER A 52 17.31 30.24 41.28
CA SER A 52 16.99 29.25 40.23
C SER A 52 15.81 29.74 39.42
N GLU A 53 15.89 29.55 38.15
CA GLU A 53 14.79 29.79 37.20
C GLU A 53 14.46 28.49 36.48
N THR A 54 13.15 28.25 36.29
CA THR A 54 12.67 27.07 35.61
C THR A 54 11.77 27.49 34.46
N VAL A 55 12.14 27.12 33.26
CA VAL A 55 11.27 27.15 32.07
C VAL A 55 10.49 25.84 32.07
N PRO A 56 9.14 25.88 32.18
CA PRO A 56 8.36 24.65 32.17
C PRO A 56 8.48 23.92 30.82
N ALA A 57 8.36 22.58 30.85
CA ALA A 57 8.21 21.79 29.65
C ALA A 57 6.90 22.13 28.94
N GLN A 58 6.91 22.05 27.63
CA GLN A 58 5.71 22.12 26.78
C GLN A 58 5.42 20.71 26.26
N ASN A 59 4.20 20.23 26.45
CA ASN A 59 3.81 18.93 25.90
C ASN A 59 3.69 19.03 24.38
N GLY A 60 3.93 17.92 23.69
CA GLY A 60 3.60 17.77 22.29
C GLY A 60 2.10 17.69 22.06
N GLU A 61 1.70 17.71 20.81
CA GLU A 61 0.31 17.62 20.38
C GLU A 61 -0.24 16.19 20.55
N THR A 62 -1.54 16.07 20.58
CA THR A 62 -2.22 14.76 20.52
C THR A 62 -2.77 14.56 19.13
N ILE A 63 -2.48 13.42 18.52
CA ILE A 63 -2.96 13.04 17.20
C ILE A 63 -4.21 12.16 17.34
N VAL A 64 -5.25 12.48 16.55
CA VAL A 64 -6.41 11.61 16.36
C VAL A 64 -6.31 11.02 14.96
N SER A 65 -6.16 9.72 14.88
CA SER A 65 -6.08 8.99 13.61
C SER A 65 -7.46 8.83 12.95
N THR A 66 -7.45 8.60 11.62
CA THR A 66 -8.62 8.15 10.86
C THR A 66 -8.87 6.66 11.04
N LEU A 67 -7.86 5.91 11.54
CA LEU A 67 -8.00 4.47 11.74
C LEU A 67 -9.13 4.16 12.73
N ASP A 68 -10.04 3.29 12.31
CA ASP A 68 -10.99 2.65 13.20
C ASP A 68 -10.38 1.40 13.81
N MET A 69 -10.33 1.32 15.13
CA MET A 69 -9.69 0.22 15.85
C MET A 69 -10.33 -1.15 15.56
N ASN A 70 -11.64 -1.20 15.31
CA ASN A 70 -12.33 -2.46 15.02
C ASN A 70 -12.09 -2.87 13.58
N ILE A 71 -12.13 -1.94 12.62
CA ILE A 71 -11.76 -2.19 11.23
C ILE A 71 -10.32 -2.71 11.16
N GLN A 72 -9.39 -2.03 11.83
CA GLN A 72 -7.99 -2.42 11.88
C GLN A 72 -7.82 -3.85 12.45
N LYS A 73 -8.53 -4.14 13.54
CA LYS A 73 -8.49 -5.47 14.16
C LYS A 73 -9.07 -6.56 13.25
N ILE A 74 -10.21 -6.31 12.61
CA ILE A 74 -10.82 -7.25 11.64
C ILE A 74 -9.81 -7.56 10.53
N ILE A 75 -9.16 -6.55 9.98
CA ILE A 75 -8.15 -6.72 8.92
C ILE A 75 -6.98 -7.57 9.43
N GLU A 76 -6.42 -7.25 10.59
CA GLU A 76 -5.26 -7.97 11.14
C GLU A 76 -5.59 -9.42 11.53
N ASP A 77 -6.76 -9.67 12.12
CA ASP A 77 -7.21 -11.01 12.47
C ASP A 77 -7.35 -11.87 11.19
N ASN A 78 -7.97 -11.34 10.14
CA ASN A 78 -8.12 -12.01 8.84
C ASN A 78 -6.77 -12.26 8.15
N ILE A 79 -5.84 -11.29 8.17
CA ILE A 79 -4.47 -11.50 7.67
C ILE A 79 -3.80 -12.65 8.42
N SER A 80 -3.87 -12.63 9.75
CA SER A 80 -3.25 -13.66 10.60
C SER A 80 -3.80 -15.06 10.31
N GLU A 81 -5.11 -15.18 10.21
CA GLU A 81 -5.77 -16.45 9.90
C GLU A 81 -5.40 -16.95 8.50
N TYR A 82 -5.46 -16.05 7.51
CA TYR A 82 -5.15 -16.41 6.11
C TYR A 82 -3.67 -16.79 5.94
N MET A 83 -2.74 -16.11 6.62
CA MET A 83 -1.33 -16.47 6.66
C MET A 83 -1.12 -17.88 7.23
N GLN A 84 -1.81 -18.23 8.33
CA GLN A 84 -1.72 -19.57 8.91
C GLN A 84 -2.27 -20.66 7.98
N ASN A 85 -3.31 -20.34 7.22
CA ASN A 85 -3.98 -21.29 6.33
C ASN A 85 -3.23 -21.48 5.01
N THR A 86 -2.59 -20.45 4.47
CA THR A 86 -2.00 -20.48 3.13
C THR A 86 -0.48 -20.40 3.12
N GLY A 87 0.17 -19.97 4.23
CA GLY A 87 1.62 -19.77 4.26
C GLY A 87 2.12 -18.81 3.17
N ALA A 88 1.33 -17.75 2.84
CA ALA A 88 1.71 -16.76 1.86
C ALA A 88 3.01 -16.05 2.26
N LYS A 89 3.80 -15.58 1.29
CA LYS A 89 5.02 -14.82 1.57
C LYS A 89 4.69 -13.49 2.24
N GLN A 90 3.66 -12.79 1.73
CA GLN A 90 3.23 -11.49 2.24
C GLN A 90 1.74 -11.27 1.97
N ILE A 91 1.06 -10.60 2.90
CA ILE A 91 -0.31 -10.10 2.72
C ILE A 91 -0.35 -8.63 3.11
N GLY A 92 -1.10 -7.83 2.34
CA GLY A 92 -1.42 -6.44 2.67
C GLY A 92 -2.89 -6.15 2.42
N ILE A 93 -3.48 -5.32 3.28
CA ILE A 93 -4.88 -4.88 3.16
C ILE A 93 -4.98 -3.39 3.49
N ILE A 94 -5.71 -2.65 2.64
CA ILE A 94 -6.08 -1.24 2.87
C ILE A 94 -7.59 -1.12 2.80
N ALA A 95 -8.21 -0.49 3.81
CA ALA A 95 -9.60 -0.06 3.82
C ALA A 95 -9.66 1.47 3.82
N MET A 96 -10.41 2.07 2.88
CA MET A 96 -10.52 3.52 2.73
C MET A 96 -11.97 3.95 2.54
N ASP A 97 -12.29 5.15 3.04
CA ASP A 97 -13.48 5.89 2.59
C ASP A 97 -13.17 6.54 1.22
N PRO A 98 -13.84 6.10 0.14
CA PRO A 98 -13.56 6.61 -1.19
C PRO A 98 -13.96 8.08 -1.37
N ASN A 99 -14.76 8.65 -0.48
CA ASN A 99 -15.37 9.98 -0.63
C ASN A 99 -14.55 11.11 -0.01
N ASN A 100 -13.56 10.78 0.83
CA ASN A 100 -12.75 11.78 1.53
C ASN A 100 -11.25 11.44 1.58
N GLY A 101 -10.86 10.18 1.30
CA GLY A 101 -9.47 9.71 1.35
C GLY A 101 -8.99 9.27 2.73
N GLU A 102 -9.87 9.22 3.74
CA GLU A 102 -9.54 8.66 5.04
C GLU A 102 -9.16 7.18 4.91
N VAL A 103 -8.00 6.80 5.44
CA VAL A 103 -7.60 5.39 5.61
C VAL A 103 -8.21 4.91 6.91
N LEU A 104 -9.19 4.00 6.82
CA LEU A 104 -9.92 3.47 7.97
C LEU A 104 -9.20 2.28 8.61
N GLY A 105 -8.38 1.58 7.82
CA GLY A 105 -7.54 0.48 8.27
C GLY A 105 -6.46 0.17 7.24
N MET A 106 -5.26 -0.17 7.73
CA MET A 106 -4.13 -0.53 6.90
C MET A 106 -3.23 -1.49 7.67
N ALA A 107 -3.06 -2.70 7.15
CA ALA A 107 -2.25 -3.72 7.80
C ALA A 107 -1.52 -4.60 6.79
N SER A 108 -0.47 -5.25 7.28
CA SER A 108 0.25 -6.28 6.54
C SER A 108 0.71 -7.41 7.45
N SER A 109 1.18 -8.51 6.86
CA SER A 109 1.76 -9.62 7.62
C SER A 109 3.12 -9.29 8.27
N ARG A 110 3.69 -8.09 8.05
CA ARG A 110 4.91 -7.57 8.71
C ARG A 110 4.58 -7.00 10.09
N VAL A 111 4.35 -7.88 11.06
CA VAL A 111 3.92 -7.51 12.41
C VAL A 111 5.08 -7.51 13.38
N TYR A 112 5.18 -6.47 14.21
CA TYR A 112 6.14 -6.34 15.32
C TYR A 112 5.48 -5.65 16.51
N ASP A 113 6.07 -5.78 17.71
CA ASP A 113 5.62 -5.03 18.89
C ASP A 113 6.37 -3.69 18.97
N PRO A 114 5.69 -2.53 18.84
CA PRO A 114 6.31 -1.22 18.99
C PRO A 114 6.94 -0.97 20.37
N ASN A 115 6.52 -1.71 21.42
CA ASN A 115 7.17 -1.64 22.73
C ASN A 115 8.53 -2.34 22.75
N ASP A 116 8.81 -3.27 21.82
CA ASP A 116 10.06 -4.01 21.65
C ASP A 116 10.41 -4.16 20.15
N ALA A 117 10.44 -3.03 19.45
CA ALA A 117 10.58 -2.99 17.98
C ALA A 117 11.87 -3.62 17.45
N SER A 118 12.91 -3.74 18.30
CA SER A 118 14.19 -4.38 17.93
C SER A 118 14.21 -5.89 18.12
N ASN A 119 13.11 -6.51 18.53
CA ASN A 119 13.01 -7.93 18.80
C ASN A 119 13.04 -8.76 17.51
N LEU A 120 14.17 -9.39 17.22
CA LEU A 120 14.34 -10.27 16.06
C LEU A 120 13.43 -11.52 16.10
N GLN A 121 12.83 -11.86 17.24
CA GLN A 121 11.87 -12.96 17.33
C GLN A 121 10.61 -12.70 16.47
N ALA A 122 10.30 -11.45 16.17
CA ALA A 122 9.19 -11.08 15.27
C ALA A 122 9.39 -11.55 13.81
N LEU A 123 10.60 -11.98 13.43
CA LEU A 123 10.89 -12.57 12.12
C LEU A 123 10.49 -14.04 12.01
N LYS A 124 10.23 -14.73 13.15
CA LYS A 124 10.18 -16.20 13.22
C LYS A 124 9.24 -16.86 12.21
N ASP A 125 8.09 -16.30 11.97
CA ASP A 125 7.08 -16.92 11.10
C ASP A 125 6.96 -16.19 9.73
N LYS A 126 8.11 -15.68 9.22
CA LYS A 126 8.13 -14.83 8.02
C LYS A 126 9.17 -15.32 7.02
N ILE A 127 8.94 -14.96 5.76
CA ILE A 127 9.95 -15.05 4.69
C ILE A 127 10.54 -13.66 4.54
N VAL A 128 11.84 -13.53 4.76
CA VAL A 128 12.54 -12.24 4.86
C VAL A 128 13.68 -12.18 3.84
N PRO A 129 13.69 -11.22 2.93
CA PRO A 129 14.78 -11.01 2.02
C PRO A 129 15.98 -10.39 2.75
N ILE A 130 17.14 -11.02 2.64
CA ILE A 130 18.40 -10.56 3.26
C ILE A 130 19.50 -10.58 2.21
N THR A 131 20.24 -9.48 2.13
CA THR A 131 21.40 -9.37 1.26
C THR A 131 22.57 -10.16 1.82
N GLN A 132 23.16 -11.03 1.00
CA GLN A 132 24.37 -11.77 1.34
C GLN A 132 25.43 -11.68 0.25
N GLU A 133 26.68 -11.81 0.66
CA GLU A 133 27.82 -11.91 -0.25
C GLU A 133 27.99 -13.36 -0.71
N VAL A 134 27.89 -13.59 -2.01
CA VAL A 134 28.08 -14.92 -2.65
C VAL A 134 29.37 -14.90 -3.43
N GLU A 135 30.25 -15.89 -3.17
CA GLU A 135 31.46 -16.09 -3.96
C GLU A 135 31.11 -16.57 -5.37
N VAL A 136 31.48 -15.84 -6.39
CA VAL A 136 31.30 -16.23 -7.79
C VAL A 136 32.58 -16.88 -8.28
N ASP A 137 32.54 -18.18 -8.57
CA ASP A 137 33.64 -18.87 -9.24
C ASP A 137 33.84 -18.27 -10.65
N GLY A 138 35.03 -17.72 -10.89
CA GLY A 138 35.35 -17.02 -12.12
C GLY A 138 35.34 -17.97 -13.30
N ALA A 139 34.34 -17.87 -14.18
CA ALA A 139 34.36 -18.07 -15.64
C ALA A 139 32.95 -17.92 -16.22
N ASP A 140 32.56 -16.74 -16.61
CA ASP A 140 31.91 -16.48 -17.90
C ASP A 140 31.72 -14.96 -18.11
N GLU A 141 32.63 -14.32 -18.79
CA GLU A 141 32.50 -12.93 -19.24
C GLU A 141 31.72 -12.86 -20.58
N THR A 142 30.63 -13.57 -20.73
CA THR A 142 29.77 -13.36 -21.92
C THR A 142 28.31 -13.69 -21.59
N ALA A 143 27.61 -12.79 -20.95
CA ALA A 143 26.18 -12.50 -21.04
C ALA A 143 25.67 -11.94 -19.70
N ASP A 144 25.77 -10.66 -19.50
CA ASP A 144 24.69 -9.88 -18.90
C ASP A 144 25.12 -8.42 -18.72
N SER A 145 25.10 -7.72 -19.81
CA SER A 145 25.13 -6.25 -19.76
C SER A 145 23.77 -5.70 -20.12
N LEU A 146 22.75 -5.97 -19.31
CA LEU A 146 21.50 -5.22 -19.32
C LEU A 146 20.78 -5.47 -17.98
N ILE A 147 20.61 -4.39 -17.23
CA ILE A 147 19.87 -4.28 -15.99
C ILE A 147 20.71 -4.55 -14.71
N SER A 148 21.72 -3.71 -14.49
CA SER A 148 22.10 -3.37 -13.14
C SER A 148 21.37 -2.06 -12.76
N VAL A 149 20.24 -2.17 -12.10
CA VAL A 149 19.70 -1.06 -11.32
C VAL A 149 20.60 -0.94 -10.10
N GLU A 150 21.56 -0.02 -10.14
CA GLU A 150 22.30 0.38 -8.96
C GLU A 150 21.29 0.91 -7.93
N LYS A 151 21.04 0.13 -6.88
CA LYS A 151 20.47 0.65 -5.64
C LYS A 151 21.53 1.56 -5.02
N SER A 152 21.52 2.84 -5.36
CA SER A 152 22.24 3.83 -4.58
C SER A 152 21.43 4.08 -3.31
N THR A 153 21.94 3.60 -2.18
CA THR A 153 21.58 4.11 -0.86
C THR A 153 22.09 5.54 -0.74
N GLU A 154 21.34 6.49 -1.26
CA GLU A 154 21.50 7.90 -0.91
C GLU A 154 20.12 8.55 -0.75
N LYS A 155 19.99 9.25 0.37
CA LYS A 155 18.94 10.20 0.68
C LYS A 155 18.57 11.01 -0.56
N SER A 156 17.35 10.91 -1.02
CA SER A 156 16.64 12.08 -1.51
C SER A 156 15.28 11.73 -2.12
N THR A 157 14.33 12.34 -1.63
CA THR A 157 13.14 12.90 -2.26
C THR A 157 13.44 13.35 -3.68
N GLU A 158 13.05 12.53 -4.70
CA GLU A 158 12.66 13.02 -6.03
C GLU A 158 12.36 11.80 -6.92
N GLY A 159 11.17 11.81 -7.55
CA GLY A 159 10.71 10.74 -8.41
C GLY A 159 11.66 10.54 -9.60
N VAL A 160 12.03 9.29 -9.86
CA VAL A 160 12.85 8.95 -11.01
C VAL A 160 11.97 8.92 -12.26
N TYR A 161 11.85 10.07 -12.91
CA TYR A 161 11.46 10.11 -14.31
C TYR A 161 12.70 9.77 -15.14
N LEU A 162 12.59 8.86 -16.07
CA LEU A 162 13.57 8.72 -17.14
C LEU A 162 13.45 9.92 -18.08
N GLU A 163 13.95 11.08 -17.67
CA GLU A 163 14.04 12.25 -18.52
C GLU A 163 15.31 12.21 -19.38
N GLY A 164 15.10 12.07 -20.68
CA GLY A 164 16.06 12.50 -21.67
C GLY A 164 16.03 14.03 -21.79
N SER A 165 16.96 14.73 -21.14
CA SER A 165 17.04 16.18 -21.20
C SER A 165 17.62 16.66 -22.54
N ASP A 166 16.79 17.24 -23.40
CA ASP A 166 17.19 18.21 -24.37
C ASP A 166 16.81 19.62 -23.88
N ASN A 167 17.73 20.32 -23.25
CA ASN A 167 17.67 21.77 -23.09
C ASN A 167 18.98 22.42 -23.52
N LYS A 168 19.05 22.73 -24.82
CA LYS A 168 19.94 23.75 -25.33
C LYS A 168 19.35 25.13 -25.04
N LYS A 169 19.95 25.87 -24.12
CA LYS A 169 20.00 27.35 -24.16
C LYS A 169 21.35 27.83 -23.63
N LYS A 170 22.19 28.21 -24.55
CA LYS A 170 22.99 29.40 -24.85
C LYS A 170 23.21 30.38 -23.68
N ALA A 171 24.43 30.42 -23.15
CA ALA A 171 25.09 31.66 -22.72
C ALA A 171 26.62 31.50 -22.79
N GLU A 172 27.22 32.40 -23.44
CA GLU A 172 28.53 32.88 -23.72
C GLU A 172 29.64 32.64 -22.70
N LYS A 173 30.73 32.04 -23.18
CA LYS A 173 32.07 32.52 -23.40
C LYS A 173 32.70 33.42 -22.32
N SER A 174 33.70 32.90 -21.62
CA SER A 174 34.95 33.57 -21.33
C SER A 174 36.09 32.57 -21.18
N GLU A 175 37.08 32.69 -22.08
CA GLU A 175 38.39 32.03 -22.07
C GLU A 175 39.28 32.66 -21.02
N GLU A 176 40.15 31.82 -20.40
CA GLU A 176 41.58 32.07 -20.13
C GLU A 176 42.18 30.78 -19.58
N LYS A 177 43.02 30.17 -20.20
CA LYS A 177 44.38 30.02 -20.67
C LYS A 177 45.46 30.18 -19.55
N SER A 178 46.19 29.10 -19.39
CA SER A 178 47.64 28.95 -19.12
C SER A 178 47.88 27.92 -18.03
N THR A 179 48.87 27.11 -17.97
CA THR A 179 50.05 26.76 -18.80
C THR A 179 50.73 25.58 -18.09
N GLU A 180 51.31 24.71 -18.89
CA GLU A 180 52.24 23.63 -18.49
C GLU A 180 53.36 24.10 -17.59
N SER A 181 53.86 23.21 -16.71
CA SER A 181 55.30 23.02 -16.61
C SER A 181 55.63 21.63 -16.01
N THR A 182 56.26 20.85 -16.85
CA THR A 182 57.18 19.74 -16.56
C THR A 182 58.35 20.18 -15.71
N THR A 183 58.81 19.33 -14.82
CA THR A 183 60.27 19.10 -14.61
C THR A 183 60.52 17.73 -13.99
N GLU A 184 61.40 17.01 -14.70
CA GLU A 184 62.12 15.80 -14.28
C GLU A 184 63.22 16.13 -13.25
N SER A 185 63.62 15.16 -12.46
CA SER A 185 64.96 14.51 -12.33
C SER A 185 65.13 13.97 -10.93
N SER A 186 65.33 12.71 -10.81
CA SER A 186 66.58 11.91 -10.83
C SER A 186 67.26 11.73 -9.47
N THR A 187 67.44 10.39 -9.20
CA THR A 187 68.61 9.70 -8.60
C THR A 187 68.72 9.82 -7.08
N GLU A 188 69.09 8.82 -6.34
CA GLU A 188 69.77 7.53 -6.40
C GLU A 188 69.67 6.84 -5.04
N ASP A 189 69.66 5.50 -5.10
CA ASP A 189 70.23 4.50 -4.21
C ASP A 189 70.16 4.61 -2.66
N ASP A 190 69.62 3.58 -2.00
CA ASP A 190 70.41 2.54 -1.33
C ASP A 190 69.56 1.42 -0.72
N ASP A 191 70.11 0.23 -0.83
CA ASP A 191 69.75 -1.09 -0.29
C ASP A 191 69.34 -1.11 1.18
N GLU A 192 68.28 -1.87 1.48
CA GLU A 192 68.35 -2.93 2.50
C GLU A 192 67.17 -3.91 2.39
N SER A 193 67.54 -5.16 2.25
CA SER A 193 66.70 -6.34 2.21
C SER A 193 65.95 -6.62 3.51
N SER A 194 64.63 -6.73 3.45
CA SER A 194 63.89 -7.62 4.34
C SER A 194 62.74 -8.29 3.57
N SER A 195 62.82 -9.61 3.50
CA SER A 195 61.86 -10.50 2.95
C SER A 195 60.55 -10.45 3.75
N GLU A 196 59.53 -9.76 3.27
CA GLU A 196 58.18 -9.98 3.72
C GLU A 196 57.45 -10.90 2.74
N ASN A 197 56.99 -12.03 3.28
CA ASN A 197 56.07 -12.96 2.65
C ASN A 197 54.81 -12.17 2.28
N GLN A 198 54.65 -11.79 1.02
CA GLN A 198 53.39 -11.42 0.47
C GLN A 198 52.59 -12.71 0.22
N THR A 199 51.73 -13.07 1.16
CA THR A 199 50.56 -13.86 0.87
C THR A 199 49.70 -13.04 -0.10
N THR A 200 49.73 -13.44 -1.35
CA THR A 200 48.74 -13.02 -2.36
C THR A 200 47.39 -13.50 -1.86
N GLU A 201 46.63 -12.61 -1.20
CA GLU A 201 45.19 -12.79 -1.08
C GLU A 201 44.62 -12.73 -2.49
N GLU A 202 44.18 -13.87 -3.00
CA GLU A 202 43.35 -13.94 -4.20
C GLU A 202 42.09 -13.13 -3.88
N LYS A 203 41.90 -12.01 -4.58
CA LYS A 203 40.63 -11.27 -4.56
C LYS A 203 39.58 -12.18 -5.16
N LYS A 204 38.79 -12.82 -4.31
CA LYS A 204 37.58 -13.52 -4.69
C LYS A 204 36.61 -12.49 -5.26
N ASN A 205 36.05 -12.78 -6.41
CA ASN A 205 34.95 -11.98 -6.94
C ASN A 205 33.71 -12.28 -6.08
N VAL A 206 33.26 -11.31 -5.33
CA VAL A 206 32.09 -11.39 -4.45
C VAL A 206 30.96 -10.61 -5.13
N LYS A 207 29.82 -11.25 -5.31
CA LYS A 207 28.57 -10.63 -5.78
C LYS A 207 27.61 -10.59 -4.60
N THR A 208 26.91 -9.49 -4.44
CA THR A 208 25.81 -9.39 -3.47
C THR A 208 24.53 -9.92 -4.11
N GLU A 209 23.85 -10.82 -3.43
CA GLU A 209 22.55 -11.35 -3.82
C GLU A 209 21.56 -11.22 -2.67
N GLU A 210 20.30 -10.90 -2.99
CA GLU A 210 19.19 -10.95 -2.05
C GLU A 210 18.67 -12.39 -2.00
N VAL A 211 18.59 -12.96 -0.80
CA VAL A 211 18.15 -14.33 -0.57
C VAL A 211 16.99 -14.32 0.41
N ASP A 212 15.92 -14.98 0.05
CA ASP A 212 14.77 -15.17 0.94
C ASP A 212 15.09 -16.20 2.03
N TYR A 213 15.10 -15.75 3.28
CA TYR A 213 15.17 -16.61 4.45
C TYR A 213 13.76 -16.99 4.90
N ASP A 214 13.37 -18.24 4.68
CA ASP A 214 12.10 -18.77 5.16
C ASP A 214 12.23 -19.21 6.62
N PHE A 215 11.99 -18.26 7.53
CA PHE A 215 12.01 -18.55 8.96
C PHE A 215 10.78 -19.33 9.43
N SER A 216 9.69 -19.36 8.66
CA SER A 216 8.47 -20.09 8.99
C SER A 216 8.69 -21.62 8.97
N ALA A 217 9.59 -22.08 8.10
CA ALA A 217 9.97 -23.48 7.98
C ALA A 217 11.00 -23.95 9.03
N MET A 218 11.61 -23.02 9.80
CA MET A 218 12.67 -23.35 10.75
C MET A 218 12.12 -23.70 12.13
N THR A 219 12.79 -24.60 12.84
CA THR A 219 12.59 -24.78 14.28
C THR A 219 13.13 -23.59 15.07
N ASP A 220 12.75 -23.44 16.33
CA ASP A 220 13.26 -22.34 17.19
C ASP A 220 14.77 -22.37 17.37
N GLU A 221 15.38 -23.56 17.37
CA GLU A 221 16.83 -23.72 17.49
C GLU A 221 17.53 -23.29 16.18
N GLU A 222 17.02 -23.72 15.03
CA GLU A 222 17.56 -23.33 13.71
C GLU A 222 17.42 -21.83 13.49
N PHE A 223 16.27 -21.23 13.82
CA PHE A 223 16.05 -19.80 13.75
C PHE A 223 17.07 -19.01 14.57
N LYS A 224 17.22 -19.35 15.86
CA LYS A 224 18.18 -18.70 16.75
C LYS A 224 19.63 -18.86 16.27
N ASP A 225 19.99 -20.05 15.79
CA ASP A 225 21.32 -20.30 15.23
C ASP A 225 21.54 -19.42 13.98
N THR A 226 20.61 -19.41 13.03
CA THR A 226 20.70 -18.61 11.79
C THR A 226 20.86 -17.11 12.10
N VAL A 227 19.96 -16.54 12.92
CA VAL A 227 19.99 -15.11 13.28
C VAL A 227 21.24 -14.74 14.08
N SER A 228 21.80 -15.68 14.87
CA SER A 228 23.05 -15.44 15.61
C SER A 228 24.24 -15.18 14.68
N HIS A 229 24.24 -15.77 13.48
CA HIS A 229 25.28 -15.63 12.48
C HIS A 229 25.12 -14.38 11.59
N PHE A 230 23.98 -13.69 11.65
CA PHE A 230 23.78 -12.46 10.90
C PHE A 230 24.73 -11.36 11.34
N THR A 231 25.29 -10.64 10.38
CA THR A 231 26.03 -9.41 10.63
C THR A 231 25.12 -8.34 11.24
N LYS A 232 25.69 -7.25 11.70
CA LYS A 232 24.90 -6.13 12.21
C LYS A 232 24.02 -5.53 11.10
N GLU A 233 24.58 -5.43 9.92
CA GLU A 233 23.91 -4.91 8.71
C GLU A 233 22.72 -5.78 8.34
N GLN A 234 22.89 -7.11 8.29
CA GLN A 234 21.80 -8.06 8.01
C GLN A 234 20.69 -8.03 9.07
N LYS A 235 21.04 -7.88 10.36
CA LYS A 235 20.05 -7.69 11.43
C LYS A 235 19.27 -6.40 11.25
N THR A 236 19.94 -5.32 10.86
CA THR A 236 19.28 -4.03 10.59
C THR A 236 18.38 -4.13 9.36
N GLU A 237 18.82 -4.81 8.30
CA GLU A 237 18.03 -5.05 7.09
C GLU A 237 16.75 -5.85 7.40
N ALA A 238 16.87 -6.93 8.16
CA ALA A 238 15.74 -7.74 8.59
C ALA A 238 14.73 -6.95 9.46
N LEU A 239 15.20 -6.09 10.35
CA LEU A 239 14.35 -5.22 11.14
C LEU A 239 13.70 -4.13 10.28
N ASN A 240 14.42 -3.53 9.34
CA ASN A 240 13.85 -2.56 8.41
C ASN A 240 12.73 -3.17 7.58
N TYR A 241 12.86 -4.44 7.16
CA TYR A 241 11.79 -5.16 6.49
C TYR A 241 10.51 -5.23 7.32
N LEU A 242 10.60 -5.45 8.64
CA LEU A 242 9.44 -5.46 9.53
C LEU A 242 8.83 -4.07 9.74
N TRP A 243 9.68 -3.05 9.86
CA TRP A 243 9.23 -1.68 10.18
C TRP A 243 8.62 -0.96 8.99
N GLN A 244 9.02 -1.33 7.75
CA GLN A 244 8.44 -0.76 6.55
C GLN A 244 6.99 -1.18 6.38
N ASN A 245 6.14 -0.21 6.09
CA ASN A 245 4.75 -0.46 5.79
C ASN A 245 4.60 -0.97 4.35
N TYR A 246 4.35 -2.26 4.21
CA TYR A 246 4.20 -2.94 2.91
C TYR A 246 3.23 -2.23 1.97
N CYS A 247 2.13 -1.70 2.51
CA CYS A 247 1.08 -1.09 1.71
C CYS A 247 1.52 0.21 1.00
N ILE A 248 2.60 0.83 1.47
CA ILE A 248 3.09 2.11 0.92
C ILE A 248 4.53 2.04 0.39
N SER A 249 5.36 1.13 0.91
CA SER A 249 6.80 1.07 0.61
C SER A 249 7.15 0.09 -0.51
N ASP A 250 6.35 -0.96 -0.71
CA ASP A 250 6.62 -1.98 -1.70
C ASP A 250 5.89 -1.67 -3.02
N ALA A 251 6.61 -1.83 -4.13
CA ALA A 251 6.06 -1.62 -5.46
C ALA A 251 5.84 -2.96 -6.15
N LEU A 252 4.60 -3.21 -6.56
CA LEU A 252 4.14 -4.46 -7.15
C LEU A 252 3.55 -4.20 -8.54
N GLU A 253 3.65 -5.17 -9.43
CA GLU A 253 2.84 -5.14 -10.66
C GLU A 253 1.36 -5.34 -10.28
N PRO A 254 0.46 -4.37 -10.59
CA PRO A 254 -0.95 -4.45 -10.18
C PRO A 254 -1.73 -5.52 -10.96
N GLY A 255 -1.21 -5.98 -12.10
CA GLY A 255 -1.91 -6.91 -12.95
C GLY A 255 -3.29 -6.40 -13.37
N SER A 256 -4.26 -7.29 -13.50
CA SER A 256 -5.58 -6.97 -14.04
C SER A 256 -6.41 -5.97 -13.23
N THR A 257 -6.02 -5.59 -12.00
CA THR A 257 -6.67 -4.47 -11.28
C THR A 257 -6.47 -3.15 -12.00
N TYR A 258 -5.38 -3.02 -12.75
CA TYR A 258 -5.04 -1.83 -13.54
C TYR A 258 -6.03 -1.56 -14.69
N LYS A 259 -6.74 -2.58 -15.19
CA LYS A 259 -7.68 -2.46 -16.32
C LYS A 259 -8.80 -1.44 -16.09
N ALA A 260 -9.18 -1.23 -14.85
CA ALA A 260 -10.16 -0.20 -14.50
C ALA A 260 -9.69 1.20 -14.91
N PHE A 261 -8.39 1.51 -14.72
CA PHE A 261 -7.81 2.80 -15.11
C PHE A 261 -7.69 2.95 -16.63
N THR A 262 -7.27 1.91 -17.33
CA THR A 262 -7.19 1.88 -18.80
C THR A 262 -8.54 2.16 -19.42
N ILE A 263 -9.61 1.48 -18.98
CA ILE A 263 -10.95 1.70 -19.47
C ILE A 263 -11.46 3.09 -19.09
N ALA A 264 -11.19 3.54 -17.85
CA ALA A 264 -11.59 4.85 -17.37
C ALA A 264 -11.02 5.98 -18.23
N GLY A 265 -9.72 5.94 -18.53
CA GLY A 265 -9.03 6.91 -19.37
C GLY A 265 -9.56 6.92 -20.79
N ALA A 266 -9.68 5.75 -21.41
CA ALA A 266 -10.16 5.61 -22.78
C ALA A 266 -11.61 6.07 -22.94
N MET A 267 -12.48 5.84 -21.95
CA MET A 267 -13.87 6.34 -21.95
C MET A 267 -13.94 7.84 -21.73
N GLU A 268 -13.14 8.39 -20.81
CA GLU A 268 -13.17 9.81 -20.49
C GLU A 268 -12.65 10.66 -21.66
N ASP A 269 -11.62 10.18 -22.38
CA ASP A 269 -11.10 10.85 -23.58
C ASP A 269 -11.96 10.59 -24.85
N GLY A 270 -13.02 9.79 -24.71
CA GLY A 270 -13.97 9.47 -25.80
C GLY A 270 -13.38 8.56 -26.89
N VAL A 271 -12.30 7.85 -26.58
CA VAL A 271 -11.68 6.85 -27.48
C VAL A 271 -12.56 5.63 -27.64
N ILE A 272 -13.24 5.25 -26.55
CA ILE A 272 -14.24 4.19 -26.51
C ILE A 272 -15.51 4.67 -25.79
N SER A 273 -16.62 3.99 -26.06
CA SER A 273 -17.93 4.23 -25.44
C SER A 273 -18.56 2.92 -24.99
N ASP A 274 -19.56 3.01 -24.10
CA ASP A 274 -20.41 1.88 -23.75
C ASP A 274 -21.02 1.24 -25.01
N GLY A 275 -20.88 -0.08 -25.14
CA GLY A 275 -21.33 -0.83 -26.29
C GLY A 275 -20.32 -0.96 -27.44
N ASP A 276 -19.12 -0.38 -27.34
CA ASP A 276 -18.02 -0.72 -28.28
C ASP A 276 -17.60 -2.17 -28.09
N GLU A 277 -17.41 -2.87 -29.21
CA GLU A 277 -17.07 -4.29 -29.24
C GLU A 277 -15.62 -4.53 -29.68
N PHE A 278 -15.00 -5.53 -29.08
CA PHE A 278 -13.64 -5.99 -29.36
C PHE A 278 -13.65 -7.50 -29.62
N TYR A 279 -12.83 -7.95 -30.56
CA TYR A 279 -12.74 -9.38 -30.85
C TYR A 279 -11.47 -9.96 -30.24
N CYS A 280 -11.64 -10.94 -29.37
CA CYS A 280 -10.55 -11.66 -28.72
C CYS A 280 -10.40 -13.05 -29.33
N ASP A 281 -9.28 -13.30 -29.97
CA ASP A 281 -8.89 -14.64 -30.48
C ASP A 281 -7.89 -15.37 -29.56
N GLY A 282 -7.57 -14.76 -28.39
CA GLY A 282 -6.69 -15.34 -27.37
C GLY A 282 -5.28 -14.80 -27.35
N SER A 283 -4.91 -13.93 -28.29
CA SER A 283 -3.57 -13.29 -28.31
C SER A 283 -3.51 -12.07 -29.23
N GLN A 284 -2.57 -11.17 -28.95
CA GLN A 284 -2.19 -10.08 -29.83
C GLN A 284 -0.67 -10.13 -30.12
N THR A 285 -0.29 -9.68 -31.30
CA THR A 285 1.12 -9.50 -31.65
C THR A 285 1.40 -8.01 -31.89
N PRO A 286 1.67 -7.23 -30.83
CA PRO A 286 1.84 -5.78 -30.91
C PRO A 286 2.99 -5.34 -31.82
N VAL A 287 4.03 -6.20 -31.96
CA VAL A 287 5.19 -5.96 -32.80
C VAL A 287 5.37 -7.13 -33.76
N GLU A 288 5.34 -6.85 -35.06
CA GLU A 288 5.49 -7.87 -36.11
C GLU A 288 6.84 -8.60 -35.98
N GLY A 289 6.80 -9.92 -35.85
CA GLY A 289 7.99 -10.78 -35.72
C GLY A 289 8.42 -11.06 -34.28
N GLU A 290 7.78 -10.46 -33.30
CA GLU A 290 7.97 -10.79 -31.89
C GLU A 290 6.95 -11.83 -31.38
N SER A 291 7.17 -12.31 -30.15
CA SER A 291 6.26 -13.26 -29.51
C SER A 291 4.92 -12.61 -29.19
N PRO A 292 3.80 -13.32 -29.39
CA PRO A 292 2.47 -12.80 -29.06
C PRO A 292 2.30 -12.63 -27.54
N VAL A 293 1.55 -11.61 -27.16
CA VAL A 293 1.02 -11.41 -25.80
C VAL A 293 -0.33 -12.10 -25.71
N TYR A 294 -0.50 -12.93 -24.71
CA TYR A 294 -1.66 -13.79 -24.60
C TYR A 294 -2.74 -13.24 -23.67
N CYS A 295 -3.99 -13.53 -24.03
CA CYS A 295 -5.11 -13.43 -23.11
C CYS A 295 -5.03 -14.57 -22.05
N SER A 296 -5.61 -14.34 -20.88
CA SER A 296 -5.77 -15.38 -19.85
C SER A 296 -6.54 -16.58 -20.39
N TYR A 297 -7.55 -16.36 -21.21
CA TYR A 297 -8.27 -17.42 -21.94
C TYR A 297 -7.70 -17.59 -23.34
N ARG A 298 -6.83 -18.59 -23.51
CA ARG A 298 -6.06 -18.84 -24.74
C ARG A 298 -6.92 -19.20 -25.96
N ALA A 299 -8.15 -19.71 -25.75
CA ALA A 299 -9.08 -20.02 -26.84
C ALA A 299 -9.77 -18.77 -27.42
N GLY A 300 -9.61 -17.62 -26.75
CA GLY A 300 -10.26 -16.37 -27.09
C GLY A 300 -11.71 -16.26 -26.57
N HIS A 301 -12.07 -15.05 -26.13
CA HIS A 301 -13.41 -14.78 -25.61
C HIS A 301 -14.45 -14.50 -26.72
N GLY A 302 -13.99 -14.47 -28.00
CA GLY A 302 -14.84 -14.01 -29.11
C GLY A 302 -15.13 -12.50 -29.04
N THR A 303 -16.29 -12.09 -29.50
CA THR A 303 -16.71 -10.68 -29.43
C THR A 303 -17.16 -10.35 -28.01
N VAL A 304 -16.55 -9.31 -27.42
CA VAL A 304 -16.87 -8.79 -26.10
C VAL A 304 -17.07 -7.28 -26.18
N ASP A 305 -18.08 -6.75 -25.49
CA ASP A 305 -18.20 -5.32 -25.23
C ASP A 305 -17.27 -4.88 -24.10
N VAL A 306 -17.21 -3.59 -23.80
CA VAL A 306 -16.32 -3.04 -22.76
C VAL A 306 -16.63 -3.62 -21.38
N LYS A 307 -17.93 -3.74 -21.03
CA LYS A 307 -18.38 -4.34 -19.76
C LYS A 307 -17.91 -5.78 -19.64
N ARG A 308 -18.18 -6.60 -20.68
CA ARG A 308 -17.80 -8.01 -20.69
C ARG A 308 -16.29 -8.20 -20.70
N ALA A 309 -15.55 -7.34 -21.43
CA ALA A 309 -14.08 -7.38 -21.46
C ALA A 309 -13.48 -7.19 -20.05
N LEU A 310 -14.05 -6.29 -19.24
CA LEU A 310 -13.63 -6.10 -17.84
C LEU A 310 -14.07 -7.28 -16.96
N ALA A 311 -15.29 -7.76 -17.13
CA ALA A 311 -15.87 -8.87 -16.35
C ALA A 311 -15.05 -10.16 -16.48
N VAL A 312 -14.70 -10.55 -17.73
CA VAL A 312 -13.89 -11.75 -17.99
C VAL A 312 -12.38 -11.47 -17.98
N SER A 313 -11.97 -10.25 -17.61
CA SER A 313 -10.57 -9.86 -17.55
C SER A 313 -9.79 -10.08 -18.85
N CYS A 314 -10.38 -9.73 -20.01
CA CYS A 314 -9.81 -9.96 -21.34
C CYS A 314 -8.57 -9.08 -21.59
N ASN A 315 -7.35 -9.65 -21.66
CA ASN A 315 -6.13 -8.89 -21.98
C ASN A 315 -6.16 -8.38 -23.42
N ASP A 316 -6.65 -9.20 -24.34
CA ASP A 316 -6.70 -8.89 -25.77
C ASP A 316 -7.53 -7.63 -26.05
N ALA A 317 -8.74 -7.53 -25.48
CA ALA A 317 -9.58 -6.33 -25.60
C ALA A 317 -8.88 -5.09 -25.02
N LEU A 318 -8.20 -5.23 -23.89
CA LEU A 318 -7.47 -4.11 -23.27
C LEU A 318 -6.29 -3.63 -24.12
N MET A 319 -5.55 -4.54 -24.76
CA MET A 319 -4.50 -4.19 -25.72
C MET A 319 -5.07 -3.41 -26.91
N GLN A 320 -6.22 -3.84 -27.46
CA GLN A 320 -6.90 -3.13 -28.55
C GLN A 320 -7.39 -1.74 -28.10
N ILE A 321 -7.88 -1.60 -26.87
CA ILE A 321 -8.30 -0.32 -26.28
C ILE A 321 -7.08 0.61 -26.18
N ALA A 322 -5.98 0.14 -25.59
CA ALA A 322 -4.77 0.95 -25.43
C ALA A 322 -4.12 1.33 -26.77
N GLU A 323 -4.17 0.45 -27.78
CA GLU A 323 -3.73 0.77 -29.14
C GLU A 323 -4.55 1.92 -29.75
N LYS A 324 -5.89 1.90 -29.54
CA LYS A 324 -6.76 3.02 -29.98
C LYS A 324 -6.49 4.30 -29.22
N GLU A 325 -6.21 4.19 -27.92
CA GLU A 325 -5.92 5.34 -27.03
C GLU A 325 -4.60 6.02 -27.39
N GLY A 326 -3.60 5.22 -27.69
CA GLY A 326 -2.24 5.64 -28.00
C GLY A 326 -1.43 6.05 -26.77
N PRO A 327 -0.08 6.11 -26.93
CA PRO A 327 0.84 6.29 -25.80
C PRO A 327 0.69 7.63 -25.08
N GLU A 328 0.36 8.71 -25.78
CA GLU A 328 0.24 10.05 -25.20
C GLU A 328 -1.00 10.14 -24.27
N THR A 329 -2.13 9.61 -24.71
CA THR A 329 -3.37 9.61 -23.91
C THR A 329 -3.25 8.63 -22.75
N PHE A 330 -2.69 7.46 -22.98
CA PHE A 330 -2.45 6.46 -21.95
C PHE A 330 -1.57 7.02 -20.83
N ASP A 331 -0.44 7.63 -21.15
CA ASP A 331 0.47 8.26 -20.16
C ASP A 331 -0.20 9.42 -19.43
N LYS A 332 -0.97 10.26 -20.12
CA LYS A 332 -1.78 11.33 -19.52
C LYS A 332 -2.70 10.81 -18.41
N TYR A 333 -3.38 9.68 -18.65
CA TYR A 333 -4.27 9.12 -17.62
C TYR A 333 -3.51 8.39 -16.50
N GLN A 334 -2.34 7.81 -16.77
CA GLN A 334 -1.44 7.38 -15.70
C GLN A 334 -1.13 8.53 -14.73
N GLU A 335 -0.80 9.73 -15.25
CA GLU A 335 -0.55 10.92 -14.43
C GLU A 335 -1.80 11.43 -13.72
N ILE A 336 -2.95 11.41 -14.39
CA ILE A 336 -4.24 11.82 -13.82
C ILE A 336 -4.61 10.94 -12.63
N PHE A 337 -4.38 9.63 -12.70
CA PHE A 337 -4.61 8.68 -11.61
C PHE A 337 -3.44 8.61 -10.61
N ASN A 338 -2.41 9.45 -10.78
CA ASN A 338 -1.23 9.55 -9.92
C ASN A 338 -0.33 8.31 -9.93
N ILE A 339 -0.37 7.51 -10.98
CA ILE A 339 0.51 6.35 -11.16
C ILE A 339 1.94 6.84 -11.41
N GLY A 340 2.91 6.24 -10.73
CA GLY A 340 4.32 6.63 -10.82
C GLY A 340 4.70 7.85 -9.98
N SER A 341 3.81 8.33 -9.10
CA SER A 341 4.04 9.47 -8.20
C SER A 341 3.56 9.16 -6.79
N LYS A 342 4.18 9.77 -5.78
CA LYS A 342 3.72 9.64 -4.41
C LYS A 342 2.30 10.20 -4.26
N THR A 343 1.46 9.53 -3.49
CA THR A 343 0.11 9.98 -3.17
C THR A 343 0.12 11.18 -2.23
N GLY A 344 1.18 11.30 -1.44
CA GLY A 344 1.30 12.29 -0.40
C GLY A 344 0.63 11.88 0.91
N ILE A 345 0.41 10.56 1.11
CA ILE A 345 -0.05 10.06 2.41
C ILE A 345 0.88 10.54 3.53
N ASP A 346 0.29 10.90 4.66
CA ASP A 346 0.96 11.41 5.84
C ASP A 346 1.70 10.31 6.64
N LEU A 347 2.46 9.49 5.91
CA LEU A 347 3.34 8.44 6.43
C LEU A 347 4.70 8.48 5.73
N GLN A 348 5.75 8.02 6.41
CA GLN A 348 7.08 7.92 5.85
C GLN A 348 7.26 6.65 5.02
N GLY A 349 8.17 6.70 4.03
CA GLY A 349 8.62 5.52 3.29
C GLY A 349 7.79 5.19 2.05
N GLU A 350 6.91 6.09 1.59
CA GLU A 350 6.12 5.87 0.37
C GLU A 350 7.03 5.77 -0.87
N THR A 351 6.80 4.71 -1.68
CA THR A 351 7.45 4.51 -2.99
C THR A 351 6.62 5.10 -4.12
N THR A 352 7.28 5.47 -5.21
CA THR A 352 6.60 5.98 -6.42
C THR A 352 6.16 4.86 -7.36
N GLY A 353 6.76 3.66 -7.26
CA GLY A 353 6.65 2.68 -8.32
C GLY A 353 7.36 3.11 -9.60
N ILE A 354 7.08 2.41 -10.70
CA ILE A 354 7.68 2.66 -12.01
C ILE A 354 6.60 2.63 -13.08
N LYS A 355 6.59 3.62 -13.99
CA LYS A 355 5.75 3.65 -15.19
C LYS A 355 6.56 4.04 -16.41
N TYR A 356 6.09 3.69 -17.59
CA TYR A 356 6.64 4.22 -18.84
C TYR A 356 6.00 5.57 -19.15
N SER A 357 6.81 6.56 -19.52
CA SER A 357 6.26 7.78 -20.13
C SER A 357 5.91 7.52 -21.61
N ALA A 358 5.08 8.38 -22.21
CA ALA A 358 4.62 8.26 -23.60
C ALA A 358 5.75 7.98 -24.60
N LYS A 359 6.93 8.56 -24.39
CA LYS A 359 8.11 8.36 -25.24
C LYS A 359 8.60 6.91 -25.27
N TYR A 360 8.41 6.16 -24.19
CA TYR A 360 8.91 4.79 -24.00
C TYR A 360 7.79 3.73 -24.03
N LEU A 361 6.54 4.17 -24.20
CA LEU A 361 5.39 3.29 -24.46
C LEU A 361 5.38 2.87 -25.93
N HIS A 362 6.36 2.00 -26.32
CA HIS A 362 6.31 1.37 -27.62
C HIS A 362 5.15 0.35 -27.66
N PRO A 363 4.80 -0.21 -28.82
CA PRO A 363 3.62 -1.07 -28.92
C PRO A 363 3.57 -2.25 -27.92
N MET A 364 4.72 -2.83 -27.57
CA MET A 364 4.80 -3.93 -26.59
C MET A 364 4.55 -3.41 -25.16
N GLU A 365 5.24 -2.33 -24.77
CA GLU A 365 5.09 -1.72 -23.45
C GLU A 365 3.67 -1.17 -23.24
N LEU A 366 3.09 -0.54 -24.27
CA LEU A 366 1.72 -0.04 -24.23
C LEU A 366 0.72 -1.20 -24.05
N ALA A 367 0.89 -2.28 -24.82
CA ALA A 367 0.05 -3.46 -24.75
C ALA A 367 0.09 -4.09 -23.34
N THR A 368 1.30 -4.34 -22.80
CA THR A 368 1.44 -4.98 -21.49
C THR A 368 1.02 -4.06 -20.33
N SER A 369 1.30 -2.76 -20.42
CA SER A 369 0.86 -1.79 -19.41
C SER A 369 -0.66 -1.65 -19.35
N SER A 370 -1.38 -1.90 -20.45
CA SER A 370 -2.85 -1.81 -20.50
C SER A 370 -3.56 -2.74 -19.51
N PHE A 371 -2.92 -3.82 -19.12
CA PHE A 371 -3.44 -4.78 -18.13
C PHE A 371 -2.55 -4.93 -16.89
N GLY A 372 -1.65 -3.93 -16.66
CA GLY A 372 -0.89 -3.79 -15.41
C GLY A 372 0.36 -4.64 -15.31
N GLN A 373 1.00 -4.98 -16.43
CA GLN A 373 2.33 -5.61 -16.46
C GLN A 373 3.37 -4.65 -17.06
N GLY A 374 4.61 -4.69 -16.54
CA GLY A 374 5.66 -3.73 -16.90
C GLY A 374 5.52 -2.36 -16.22
N VAL A 375 4.51 -2.18 -15.39
CA VAL A 375 4.31 -1.03 -14.50
C VAL A 375 4.24 -1.52 -13.06
N THR A 376 4.85 -0.80 -12.11
CA THR A 376 4.74 -1.13 -10.70
C THR A 376 4.14 0.03 -9.92
N THR A 377 3.34 -0.30 -8.90
CA THR A 377 2.65 0.68 -8.05
C THR A 377 2.70 0.21 -6.60
N SER A 378 2.64 1.13 -5.65
CA SER A 378 2.30 0.76 -4.28
C SER A 378 0.80 0.46 -4.15
N MET A 379 0.43 -0.25 -3.07
CA MET A 379 -0.98 -0.51 -2.80
C MET A 379 -1.77 0.80 -2.59
N ILE A 380 -1.19 1.78 -1.90
CA ILE A 380 -1.88 3.06 -1.65
C ILE A 380 -2.10 3.88 -2.93
N GLN A 381 -1.19 3.80 -3.92
CA GLN A 381 -1.41 4.44 -5.23
C GLN A 381 -2.62 3.83 -5.94
N MET A 382 -2.70 2.50 -5.98
CA MET A 382 -3.84 1.79 -6.56
C MET A 382 -5.13 2.12 -5.82
N ALA A 383 -5.11 2.10 -4.50
CA ALA A 383 -6.26 2.39 -3.64
C ALA A 383 -6.81 3.80 -3.87
N ALA A 384 -5.95 4.82 -3.79
CA ALA A 384 -6.35 6.23 -3.98
C ALA A 384 -6.85 6.51 -5.41
N GLY A 385 -6.17 5.96 -6.42
CA GLY A 385 -6.59 6.04 -7.82
C GLY A 385 -7.96 5.38 -8.02
N PHE A 386 -8.15 4.17 -7.50
CA PHE A 386 -9.38 3.42 -7.64
C PHE A 386 -10.57 4.08 -6.91
N CYS A 387 -10.36 4.67 -5.73
CA CYS A 387 -11.36 5.51 -5.07
C CYS A 387 -11.89 6.58 -6.01
N SER A 388 -11.01 7.24 -6.79
CA SER A 388 -11.44 8.25 -7.75
C SER A 388 -12.23 7.68 -8.93
N VAL A 389 -12.02 6.41 -9.31
CA VAL A 389 -12.82 5.73 -10.35
C VAL A 389 -14.27 5.53 -9.90
N ILE A 390 -14.49 5.25 -8.61
CA ILE A 390 -15.81 4.84 -8.10
C ILE A 390 -16.62 5.97 -7.44
N ASN A 391 -15.99 7.10 -7.06
CA ASN A 391 -16.62 8.20 -6.33
C ASN A 391 -17.07 9.38 -7.21
N GLY A 392 -17.18 9.17 -8.52
CA GLY A 392 -17.52 10.22 -9.47
C GLY A 392 -16.32 11.05 -9.95
N GLY A 393 -15.10 10.54 -9.82
CA GLY A 393 -13.87 11.11 -10.36
C GLY A 393 -13.10 12.03 -9.40
N ASN A 394 -13.36 12.00 -8.12
CA ASN A 394 -12.66 12.86 -7.15
C ASN A 394 -11.42 12.15 -6.62
N TYR A 395 -10.22 12.67 -6.90
CA TYR A 395 -8.98 12.16 -6.35
C TYR A 395 -8.60 12.92 -5.08
N TYR A 396 -8.69 12.25 -3.94
CA TYR A 396 -8.28 12.77 -2.63
C TYR A 396 -6.88 12.29 -2.27
N VAL A 397 -6.13 13.12 -1.53
CA VAL A 397 -4.90 12.66 -0.86
C VAL A 397 -5.29 11.67 0.22
N PRO A 398 -4.78 10.42 0.20
CA PRO A 398 -5.02 9.50 1.30
C PRO A 398 -4.33 10.01 2.58
N HIS A 399 -4.97 9.83 3.73
CA HIS A 399 -4.42 10.28 5.01
C HIS A 399 -4.84 9.38 6.17
N VAL A 400 -3.98 9.33 7.20
CA VAL A 400 -4.19 8.53 8.41
C VAL A 400 -4.43 9.38 9.66
N VAL A 401 -4.30 10.70 9.56
CA VAL A 401 -4.54 11.63 10.67
C VAL A 401 -5.75 12.51 10.36
N LYS A 402 -6.69 12.52 11.28
CA LYS A 402 -7.93 13.30 11.21
C LYS A 402 -7.85 14.63 11.93
N ARG A 403 -7.07 14.68 13.02
CA ARG A 403 -7.06 15.85 13.89
C ARG A 403 -5.79 15.96 14.70
N LEU A 404 -5.31 17.19 14.87
CA LEU A 404 -4.26 17.56 15.81
C LEU A 404 -4.89 18.33 16.98
N LEU A 405 -4.55 17.94 18.21
CA LEU A 405 -5.05 18.56 19.45
C LEU A 405 -3.87 19.15 20.22
N ASP A 406 -3.77 20.47 20.16
CA ASP A 406 -2.97 21.31 21.05
C ASP A 406 -3.92 22.24 21.84
N ASN A 407 -3.52 23.45 22.13
CA ASN A 407 -4.38 24.50 22.71
C ASN A 407 -5.56 24.86 21.79
N VAL A 408 -5.47 24.56 20.52
CA VAL A 408 -6.51 24.71 19.49
C VAL A 408 -6.72 23.37 18.80
N VAL A 409 -7.98 22.96 18.64
CA VAL A 409 -8.33 21.78 17.84
C VAL A 409 -8.17 22.14 16.37
N GLN A 410 -7.33 21.38 15.65
CA GLN A 410 -7.15 21.53 14.22
C GLN A 410 -7.64 20.24 13.53
N ASP A 411 -8.81 20.32 12.89
CA ASP A 411 -9.29 19.26 12.01
C ASP A 411 -8.49 19.31 10.70
N ILE A 412 -8.10 18.14 10.20
CA ILE A 412 -7.47 17.99 8.89
C ILE A 412 -8.58 17.75 7.87
N GLU A 413 -8.79 18.74 7.01
CA GLU A 413 -9.82 18.67 5.97
C GLU A 413 -9.34 17.77 4.82
N PRO A 414 -10.21 16.93 4.24
CA PRO A 414 -9.89 16.13 3.08
C PRO A 414 -9.39 16.99 1.91
N VAL A 415 -8.25 16.62 1.32
CA VAL A 415 -7.64 17.37 0.23
C VAL A 415 -8.04 16.76 -1.11
N LEU A 416 -9.01 17.40 -1.78
CA LEU A 416 -9.37 17.09 -3.17
C LEU A 416 -8.32 17.71 -4.11
N VAL A 417 -7.51 16.85 -4.75
CA VAL A 417 -6.43 17.29 -5.63
C VAL A 417 -6.94 17.62 -7.03
N ARG A 418 -7.78 16.72 -7.60
CA ARG A 418 -8.24 16.85 -9.00
C ARG A 418 -9.47 15.99 -9.28
N LYS A 419 -10.07 16.26 -10.42
CA LYS A 419 -11.01 15.35 -11.08
C LYS A 419 -10.21 14.45 -12.04
N THR A 420 -10.38 13.14 -11.90
CA THR A 420 -9.76 12.15 -12.80
C THR A 420 -10.63 11.85 -14.00
N ILE A 421 -11.92 11.61 -13.77
CA ILE A 421 -12.92 11.28 -14.77
C ILE A 421 -14.25 11.98 -14.46
N SER A 422 -15.14 12.01 -15.42
CA SER A 422 -16.52 12.49 -15.25
C SER A 422 -17.33 11.51 -14.39
N LYS A 423 -18.39 12.04 -13.74
CA LYS A 423 -19.32 11.20 -13.00
C LYS A 423 -19.98 10.14 -13.90
N GLY A 424 -20.25 10.47 -15.17
CA GLY A 424 -20.86 9.53 -16.11
C GLY A 424 -19.98 8.30 -16.37
N VAL A 425 -18.68 8.51 -16.59
CA VAL A 425 -17.73 7.40 -16.76
C VAL A 425 -17.61 6.60 -15.46
N SER A 426 -17.54 7.27 -14.30
CA SER A 426 -17.54 6.60 -13.00
C SER A 426 -18.78 5.72 -12.79
N ASP A 427 -19.96 6.21 -13.14
CA ASP A 427 -21.22 5.46 -13.02
C ASP A 427 -21.20 4.18 -13.91
N TYR A 428 -20.70 4.27 -15.16
CA TYR A 428 -20.47 3.10 -16.01
C TYR A 428 -19.50 2.10 -15.38
N LEU A 429 -18.36 2.58 -14.91
CA LEU A 429 -17.33 1.72 -14.33
C LEU A 429 -17.81 0.99 -13.08
N ARG A 430 -18.62 1.62 -12.22
CA ARG A 430 -19.22 0.90 -11.08
C ARG A 430 -20.07 -0.29 -11.53
N THR A 431 -20.88 -0.11 -12.56
CA THR A 431 -21.69 -1.20 -13.10
C THR A 431 -20.87 -2.29 -13.79
N TYR A 432 -19.74 -1.91 -14.44
CA TYR A 432 -18.82 -2.88 -15.05
C TYR A 432 -18.08 -3.68 -13.98
N LEU A 433 -17.64 -3.00 -12.92
CA LEU A 433 -16.97 -3.63 -11.77
C LEU A 433 -17.91 -4.55 -10.99
N GLN A 434 -19.21 -4.23 -10.92
CA GLN A 434 -20.23 -5.14 -10.39
C GLN A 434 -20.33 -6.42 -11.23
N ALA A 435 -20.35 -6.30 -12.56
CA ALA A 435 -20.39 -7.46 -13.44
C ALA A 435 -19.15 -8.37 -13.32
N VAL A 436 -18.00 -7.84 -12.90
CA VAL A 436 -16.82 -8.67 -12.57
C VAL A 436 -17.14 -9.66 -11.45
N VAL A 437 -17.92 -9.23 -10.45
CA VAL A 437 -18.28 -10.06 -9.30
C VAL A 437 -19.47 -10.96 -9.61
N GLU A 438 -20.50 -10.44 -10.31
CA GLU A 438 -21.73 -11.20 -10.57
C GLU A 438 -21.59 -12.23 -11.71
N GLU A 439 -20.83 -11.89 -12.76
CA GLU A 439 -20.78 -12.64 -14.01
C GLU A 439 -19.35 -13.00 -14.46
N GLY A 440 -18.32 -12.62 -13.68
CA GLY A 440 -16.93 -12.62 -14.12
C GLY A 440 -15.96 -13.27 -13.17
N THR A 441 -14.68 -12.86 -13.31
CA THR A 441 -13.55 -13.43 -12.58
C THR A 441 -13.54 -13.12 -11.09
N GLY A 442 -14.32 -12.14 -10.64
CA GLY A 442 -14.41 -11.70 -9.25
C GLY A 442 -15.45 -12.41 -8.39
N TYR A 443 -16.08 -13.43 -8.91
CA TYR A 443 -17.16 -14.16 -8.25
C TYR A 443 -16.89 -14.54 -6.78
N ALA A 444 -15.66 -14.96 -6.48
CA ALA A 444 -15.27 -15.34 -5.11
C ALA A 444 -15.19 -14.16 -4.12
N ALA A 445 -15.37 -12.92 -4.58
CA ALA A 445 -15.41 -11.73 -3.74
C ALA A 445 -16.85 -11.34 -3.33
N GLY A 446 -17.85 -12.04 -3.83
CA GLY A 446 -19.27 -11.79 -3.50
C GLY A 446 -19.54 -12.03 -2.01
N VAL A 447 -20.37 -11.16 -1.41
CA VAL A 447 -20.88 -11.30 -0.04
C VAL A 447 -22.40 -11.33 -0.10
N GLU A 448 -23.02 -12.34 0.50
CA GLU A 448 -24.46 -12.56 0.43
C GLU A 448 -25.24 -11.34 0.95
N GLY A 449 -26.19 -10.87 0.14
CA GLY A 449 -27.04 -9.73 0.47
C GLY A 449 -26.44 -8.35 0.20
N TYR A 450 -25.23 -8.26 -0.34
CA TYR A 450 -24.56 -6.99 -0.64
C TYR A 450 -24.22 -6.85 -2.12
N THR A 451 -24.31 -5.61 -2.63
CA THR A 451 -23.81 -5.28 -3.98
C THR A 451 -22.32 -4.97 -3.90
N ILE A 452 -21.51 -5.84 -4.49
CA ILE A 452 -20.07 -5.70 -4.52
C ILE A 452 -19.62 -5.38 -5.94
N GLY A 453 -18.79 -4.35 -6.10
CA GLY A 453 -18.06 -4.08 -7.32
C GLY A 453 -16.55 -4.23 -7.10
N GLY A 454 -15.82 -4.75 -8.08
CA GLY A 454 -14.37 -4.88 -7.90
C GLY A 454 -13.66 -5.54 -9.07
N LYS A 455 -12.36 -5.76 -8.90
CA LYS A 455 -11.51 -6.36 -9.93
C LYS A 455 -10.45 -7.26 -9.33
N THR A 456 -10.32 -8.46 -9.88
CA THR A 456 -9.21 -9.39 -9.61
C THR A 456 -7.92 -8.90 -10.23
N GLY A 457 -6.80 -9.10 -9.53
CA GLY A 457 -5.45 -8.95 -10.03
C GLY A 457 -4.69 -10.26 -9.95
N THR A 458 -3.96 -10.57 -11.02
CA THR A 458 -3.04 -11.69 -11.10
C THR A 458 -1.81 -11.19 -11.83
N ALA A 459 -0.66 -11.17 -11.16
CA ALA A 459 0.61 -10.76 -11.75
C ALA A 459 1.65 -11.83 -11.47
N GLU A 460 2.17 -12.45 -12.52
CA GLU A 460 3.27 -13.39 -12.40
C GLU A 460 4.56 -12.64 -12.07
N LYS A 461 5.31 -13.09 -11.08
CA LYS A 461 6.58 -12.45 -10.67
C LYS A 461 7.71 -12.76 -11.65
N LEU A 462 8.71 -11.89 -11.68
CA LEU A 462 9.93 -12.10 -12.48
C LEU A 462 10.90 -13.06 -11.75
N PRO A 463 11.59 -13.94 -12.51
CA PRO A 463 11.45 -14.18 -13.94
C PRO A 463 10.15 -14.93 -14.27
N ARG A 464 9.48 -14.54 -15.36
CA ARG A 464 8.23 -15.20 -15.78
C ARG A 464 8.41 -16.71 -15.98
N GLY A 465 7.39 -17.50 -15.67
CA GLY A 465 7.41 -18.97 -15.76
C GLY A 465 7.95 -19.65 -14.50
N ASN A 466 8.13 -18.92 -13.40
CA ASN A 466 8.53 -19.47 -12.11
C ASN A 466 7.34 -20.01 -11.29
N GLY A 467 6.10 -19.68 -11.67
CA GLY A 467 4.88 -20.09 -10.97
C GLY A 467 4.55 -19.27 -9.72
N ASN A 468 5.27 -18.18 -9.47
CA ASN A 468 5.05 -17.28 -8.35
C ASN A 468 4.21 -16.08 -8.78
N TYR A 469 3.15 -15.80 -8.06
CA TYR A 469 2.17 -14.76 -8.39
C TYR A 469 1.91 -13.82 -7.22
N VAL A 470 1.63 -12.57 -7.58
CA VAL A 470 0.93 -11.63 -6.71
C VAL A 470 -0.54 -11.67 -7.09
N LEU A 471 -1.38 -12.05 -6.15
CA LEU A 471 -2.83 -12.15 -6.32
C LEU A 471 -3.51 -11.06 -5.54
N SER A 472 -4.46 -10.37 -6.17
CA SER A 472 -5.10 -9.23 -5.51
C SER A 472 -6.58 -9.13 -5.86
N PHE A 473 -7.30 -8.39 -5.03
CA PHE A 473 -8.65 -7.93 -5.32
C PHE A 473 -8.84 -6.52 -4.78
N ILE A 474 -9.29 -5.62 -5.64
CA ILE A 474 -9.69 -4.27 -5.25
C ILE A 474 -11.19 -4.16 -5.48
N GLY A 475 -11.94 -3.80 -4.44
CA GLY A 475 -13.39 -3.76 -4.52
C GLY A 475 -14.00 -2.76 -3.55
N PHE A 476 -15.30 -2.56 -3.69
CA PHE A 476 -16.07 -1.56 -2.94
C PHE A 476 -17.53 -1.98 -2.79
N THR A 477 -18.18 -1.37 -1.84
CA THR A 477 -19.61 -1.55 -1.58
C THR A 477 -20.22 -0.34 -0.86
N PRO A 478 -21.53 -0.05 -1.00
CA PRO A 478 -22.44 -0.51 -2.05
C PRO A 478 -22.05 0.02 -3.44
N VAL A 479 -22.50 -0.65 -4.51
CA VAL A 479 -22.16 -0.23 -5.89
C VAL A 479 -22.79 1.11 -6.23
N GLU A 480 -24.01 1.36 -5.75
CA GLU A 480 -24.80 2.55 -6.03
C GLU A 480 -24.22 3.79 -5.36
N ASP A 481 -23.71 3.64 -4.14
CA ASP A 481 -23.16 4.72 -3.30
C ASP A 481 -21.99 4.18 -2.48
N PRO A 482 -20.78 4.12 -3.05
CA PRO A 482 -19.61 3.53 -2.42
C PRO A 482 -19.28 4.17 -1.07
N GLN A 483 -19.34 3.38 0.01
CA GLN A 483 -19.05 3.80 1.38
C GLN A 483 -17.70 3.29 1.86
N ILE A 484 -17.25 2.14 1.34
CA ILE A 484 -15.95 1.57 1.66
C ILE A 484 -15.32 0.94 0.43
N MET A 485 -14.04 1.17 0.27
CA MET A 485 -13.16 0.48 -0.65
C MET A 485 -12.17 -0.38 0.16
N LEU A 486 -11.98 -1.63 -0.28
CA LEU A 486 -10.98 -2.54 0.29
C LEU A 486 -10.05 -3.03 -0.82
N TYR A 487 -8.74 -2.94 -0.59
CA TYR A 487 -7.73 -3.50 -1.48
C TYR A 487 -6.92 -4.56 -0.75
N VAL A 488 -6.99 -5.79 -1.26
CA VAL A 488 -6.31 -6.97 -0.73
C VAL A 488 -5.25 -7.43 -1.70
N VAL A 489 -4.05 -7.68 -1.18
CA VAL A 489 -2.92 -8.27 -1.92
C VAL A 489 -2.39 -9.48 -1.16
N VAL A 490 -2.27 -10.61 -1.85
CA VAL A 490 -1.67 -11.86 -1.35
C VAL A 490 -0.49 -12.20 -2.25
N ASP A 491 0.71 -12.11 -1.71
CA ASP A 491 1.96 -12.38 -2.43
C ASP A 491 2.40 -13.82 -2.17
N GLU A 492 2.58 -14.58 -3.23
CA GLU A 492 3.03 -15.97 -3.23
C GLU A 492 2.32 -16.85 -2.18
N PRO A 493 0.98 -17.05 -2.28
CA PRO A 493 0.32 -18.03 -1.40
C PRO A 493 0.90 -19.42 -1.64
N ASN A 494 1.20 -20.15 -0.57
CA ASN A 494 1.77 -21.49 -0.67
C ASN A 494 0.67 -22.52 -1.01
N VAL A 495 0.18 -22.47 -2.24
CA VAL A 495 -0.85 -23.35 -2.80
C VAL A 495 -0.37 -23.90 -4.13
N GLU A 496 -0.86 -25.10 -4.54
CA GLU A 496 -0.40 -25.82 -5.72
C GLU A 496 -0.68 -25.02 -7.02
N ASP A 497 -1.85 -24.39 -7.13
CA ASP A 497 -2.23 -23.52 -8.25
C ASP A 497 -2.44 -22.10 -7.73
N GLN A 498 -1.38 -21.29 -7.76
CA GLN A 498 -1.48 -19.90 -7.29
C GLN A 498 -2.40 -19.08 -8.20
N GLU A 499 -2.23 -19.18 -9.54
CA GLU A 499 -2.96 -18.39 -10.52
C GLU A 499 -4.48 -18.62 -10.40
N GLY A 500 -4.91 -19.89 -10.31
CA GLY A 500 -6.33 -20.28 -10.22
C GLY A 500 -6.93 -20.20 -8.81
N SER A 501 -6.13 -19.87 -7.79
CA SER A 501 -6.58 -19.96 -6.38
C SER A 501 -7.67 -18.95 -6.00
N GLY A 502 -7.73 -17.79 -6.69
CA GLY A 502 -8.62 -16.69 -6.33
C GLY A 502 -8.34 -16.09 -4.94
N ALA A 503 -7.10 -16.22 -4.43
CA ALA A 503 -6.72 -15.88 -3.06
C ALA A 503 -7.14 -14.47 -2.64
N GLY A 504 -6.85 -13.45 -3.47
CA GLY A 504 -7.21 -12.05 -3.17
C GLY A 504 -8.72 -11.84 -3.02
N ALA A 505 -9.53 -12.44 -3.92
CA ALA A 505 -10.99 -12.32 -3.90
C ALA A 505 -11.61 -13.04 -2.68
N LYS A 506 -11.12 -14.22 -2.35
CA LYS A 506 -11.58 -14.98 -1.17
C LYS A 506 -11.28 -14.25 0.14
N LEU A 507 -10.06 -13.74 0.29
CA LEU A 507 -9.71 -12.96 1.49
C LEU A 507 -10.51 -11.64 1.56
N PHE A 508 -10.77 -11.00 0.41
CA PHE A 508 -11.65 -9.83 0.36
C PHE A 508 -13.05 -10.16 0.90
N SER A 509 -13.67 -11.25 0.42
CA SER A 509 -15.00 -11.70 0.88
C SER A 509 -15.00 -11.95 2.40
N GLN A 510 -14.01 -12.67 2.91
CA GLN A 510 -13.86 -12.95 4.34
C GLN A 510 -13.81 -11.66 5.19
N VAL A 511 -12.98 -10.71 4.80
CA VAL A 511 -12.87 -9.42 5.51
C VAL A 511 -14.18 -8.64 5.44
N MET A 512 -14.84 -8.62 4.28
CA MET A 512 -16.10 -7.90 4.10
C MET A 512 -17.25 -8.54 4.88
N GLU A 513 -17.32 -9.87 5.03
CA GLU A 513 -18.31 -10.55 5.86
C GLU A 513 -18.28 -10.07 7.32
N ASP A 514 -17.06 -9.82 7.86
CA ASP A 514 -16.89 -9.30 9.21
C ASP A 514 -17.10 -7.77 9.28
N LEU A 515 -16.73 -7.06 8.23
CA LEU A 515 -16.66 -5.60 8.19
C LEU A 515 -18.02 -4.94 7.98
N LEU A 516 -18.83 -5.46 7.04
CA LEU A 516 -20.08 -4.83 6.62
C LEU A 516 -21.14 -4.74 7.74
N PRO A 517 -21.30 -5.76 8.60
CA PRO A 517 -22.16 -5.65 9.77
C PRO A 517 -21.70 -4.57 10.76
N TYR A 518 -20.39 -4.44 10.95
CA TYR A 518 -19.82 -3.41 11.82
C TYR A 518 -20.10 -2.00 11.28
N LEU A 519 -19.94 -1.79 9.98
CA LEU A 519 -20.16 -0.49 9.31
C LEU A 519 -21.65 -0.12 9.22
N ASN A 520 -22.58 -1.01 9.62
CA ASN A 520 -24.01 -0.86 9.43
C ASN A 520 -24.40 -0.61 7.96
N VAL A 521 -23.63 -1.16 7.02
CA VAL A 521 -24.03 -1.24 5.62
C VAL A 521 -25.12 -2.28 5.53
N TYR A 522 -26.34 -1.86 5.17
CA TYR A 522 -27.48 -2.77 5.12
C TYR A 522 -27.46 -3.61 3.86
N ALA A 523 -27.78 -4.89 4.01
CA ALA A 523 -27.97 -5.78 2.87
C ALA A 523 -29.07 -5.26 1.94
N THR A 524 -28.75 -5.15 0.67
CA THR A 524 -29.71 -4.78 -0.39
C THR A 524 -30.51 -6.00 -0.79
N ASN A 525 -31.63 -6.23 -0.08
CA ASN A 525 -32.66 -7.25 -0.35
C ASN A 525 -32.23 -8.73 -0.34
N SER A 526 -32.63 -9.40 0.73
CA SER A 526 -32.49 -10.85 0.93
C SER A 526 -33.41 -11.73 0.08
N ASP A 527 -34.20 -11.17 -0.82
CA ASP A 527 -35.25 -11.93 -1.51
C ASP A 527 -34.95 -12.31 -2.98
N ASP A 528 -33.85 -11.83 -3.58
CA ASP A 528 -33.56 -12.08 -4.99
C ASP A 528 -32.22 -12.78 -5.30
N VAL A 529 -31.38 -13.12 -4.29
CA VAL A 529 -30.12 -13.83 -4.54
C VAL A 529 -30.13 -15.18 -3.82
N SER A 530 -30.72 -16.17 -4.44
CA SER A 530 -30.45 -17.56 -4.06
C SER A 530 -29.10 -17.97 -4.63
N TYR A 531 -28.06 -17.80 -3.82
CA TYR A 531 -26.74 -18.31 -4.11
C TYR A 531 -26.72 -19.81 -3.87
N ASP A 532 -26.85 -20.61 -4.94
CA ASP A 532 -26.67 -22.05 -4.88
C ASP A 532 -25.19 -22.38 -5.11
N GLY A 533 -24.46 -22.47 -4.02
CA GLY A 533 -23.07 -22.88 -3.99
C GLY A 533 -22.86 -24.35 -4.32
N THR A 534 -23.16 -24.77 -5.53
CA THR A 534 -22.74 -26.08 -6.04
C THR A 534 -21.72 -25.89 -7.16
N ASP A 535 -20.50 -26.30 -6.87
CA ASP A 535 -19.44 -26.54 -7.84
C ASP A 535 -19.95 -27.47 -8.96
N GLU A 536 -20.38 -26.91 -10.09
CA GLU A 536 -20.45 -27.66 -11.33
C GLU A 536 -19.75 -26.89 -12.45
N ALA A 537 -18.59 -27.43 -12.81
CA ALA A 537 -17.88 -27.07 -14.02
C ALA A 537 -18.82 -27.22 -15.23
N VAL A 538 -19.16 -26.10 -15.86
CA VAL A 538 -19.92 -26.12 -17.11
C VAL A 538 -19.00 -26.58 -18.23
N SER A 539 -19.12 -27.86 -18.56
CA SER A 539 -18.64 -28.39 -19.83
C SER A 539 -19.57 -27.94 -20.94
N ALA A 540 -19.00 -27.19 -21.89
CA ALA A 540 -19.66 -26.86 -23.14
C ALA A 540 -19.85 -28.14 -23.96
N ASP A 541 -21.11 -28.53 -24.22
CA ASP A 541 -21.46 -29.26 -25.42
C ASP A 541 -22.97 -29.17 -25.72
N ASP A 542 -23.21 -28.79 -26.94
CA ASP A 542 -24.20 -29.25 -27.90
C ASP A 542 -25.50 -28.49 -28.11
N GLU A 543 -25.59 -28.10 -29.36
CA GLU A 543 -26.67 -27.49 -30.12
C GLU A 543 -28.02 -28.21 -30.00
N THR A 544 -29.12 -27.44 -30.07
CA THR A 544 -30.11 -27.67 -31.12
C THR A 544 -31.14 -26.53 -31.20
N VAL A 545 -31.20 -25.96 -32.39
CA VAL A 545 -32.21 -25.04 -32.88
C VAL A 545 -33.55 -25.75 -33.05
N THR A 546 -34.65 -25.18 -32.57
CA THR A 546 -35.95 -25.33 -33.24
C THR A 546 -36.74 -24.04 -33.12
N GLU A 547 -37.02 -23.49 -34.30
CA GLU A 547 -37.98 -22.43 -34.56
C GLU A 547 -39.41 -22.88 -34.24
N GLY A 548 -40.24 -21.94 -33.82
CA GLY A 548 -41.67 -22.15 -33.71
C GLY A 548 -42.44 -20.86 -33.48
N ASP A 549 -42.87 -20.27 -34.57
CA ASP A 549 -43.81 -19.16 -34.66
C ASP A 549 -45.06 -19.37 -33.84
N THR A 550 -45.62 -18.30 -33.24
CA THR A 550 -47.03 -17.90 -33.42
C THR A 550 -47.31 -16.50 -32.87
N GLU A 551 -47.90 -15.74 -33.74
CA GLU A 551 -48.47 -14.40 -33.56
C GLU A 551 -49.71 -14.36 -32.67
N ALA A 552 -50.10 -13.11 -32.38
CA ALA A 552 -51.40 -12.53 -32.05
C ALA A 552 -51.76 -12.47 -30.54
N ASP A 553 -52.32 -11.46 -29.97
CA ASP A 553 -53.12 -10.37 -30.54
C ASP A 553 -53.32 -9.29 -29.45
N ILE A 554 -53.56 -8.10 -29.91
CA ILE A 554 -53.86 -6.85 -29.19
C ILE A 554 -55.27 -6.92 -28.60
N SER A 555 -55.51 -6.39 -27.38
CA SER A 555 -56.67 -5.53 -27.16
C SER A 555 -56.54 -4.68 -25.89
N SER A 556 -56.68 -3.40 -26.11
CA SER A 556 -57.02 -2.30 -25.21
C SER A 556 -58.33 -2.52 -24.48
N ASP A 557 -58.49 -1.94 -23.28
CA ASP A 557 -59.49 -0.93 -22.95
C ASP A 557 -59.57 -0.71 -21.42
N ASP A 558 -59.33 0.52 -21.08
CA ASP A 558 -60.17 1.52 -20.43
C ASP A 558 -60.74 1.29 -19.01
N ALA A 559 -60.28 2.18 -18.16
CA ALA A 559 -61.00 3.25 -17.45
C ALA A 559 -61.71 2.98 -16.12
N VAL A 560 -61.44 3.93 -15.23
CA VAL A 560 -62.36 4.73 -14.36
C VAL A 560 -62.48 4.32 -12.89
N VAL A 561 -61.86 5.16 -12.04
CA VAL A 561 -62.35 5.97 -10.88
C VAL A 561 -63.37 5.32 -9.94
N ASP A 562 -63.11 5.35 -8.64
CA ASP A 562 -63.82 6.16 -7.63
C ASP A 562 -63.37 5.79 -6.19
N ASP A 563 -62.99 6.75 -5.46
CA ASP A 563 -63.32 7.43 -4.22
C ASP A 563 -64.13 6.64 -3.18
N GLY A 564 -63.73 6.82 -1.92
CA GLY A 564 -64.66 6.58 -0.82
C GLY A 564 -64.05 6.17 0.51
N THR A 565 -63.58 7.15 1.29
CA THR A 565 -63.72 7.32 2.74
C THR A 565 -64.43 6.20 3.53
N ASP A 566 -63.96 5.76 4.68
CA ASP A 566 -64.35 6.26 6.01
C ASP A 566 -63.97 5.28 7.14
N ASP A 567 -63.50 5.86 8.22
CA ASP A 567 -63.55 5.55 9.64
C ASP A 567 -64.00 4.16 10.15
N SER A 568 -63.30 3.60 11.10
CA SER A 568 -63.71 3.65 12.51
C SER A 568 -62.85 2.76 13.43
N TYR A 569 -62.57 3.31 14.57
CA TYR A 569 -62.16 2.73 15.85
C TYR A 569 -62.88 1.44 16.24
N THR A 570 -62.15 0.51 16.87
CA THR A 570 -62.58 -0.01 18.18
C THR A 570 -61.40 -0.66 18.93
N ASP A 571 -61.23 -0.14 20.12
CA ASP A 571 -60.62 -0.63 21.33
C ASP A 571 -61.21 -2.00 21.74
N ASP A 572 -60.44 -2.93 22.19
CA ASP A 572 -60.85 -3.76 23.34
C ASP A 572 -59.67 -4.45 24.06
N THR A 573 -59.61 -4.14 25.32
CA THR A 573 -58.80 -4.70 26.41
C THR A 573 -59.22 -6.12 26.76
N SER A 574 -58.26 -6.97 27.13
CA SER A 574 -58.45 -7.81 28.32
C SER A 574 -57.18 -8.58 28.75
N ASP A 575 -56.94 -8.46 30.01
CA ASP A 575 -56.08 -9.07 31.02
C ASP A 575 -55.93 -10.60 30.95
N GLY A 576 -54.82 -11.06 31.57
CA GLY A 576 -54.68 -12.42 32.08
C GLY A 576 -53.20 -12.83 32.26
N ASP A 577 -52.58 -12.51 33.27
CA ASP A 577 -52.20 -12.98 34.60
C ASP A 577 -51.57 -14.41 34.67
N SER A 578 -50.48 -14.41 35.46
CA SER A 578 -49.85 -15.53 36.20
C SER A 578 -48.95 -16.50 35.40
N SER A 579 -47.79 -16.92 35.86
CA SER A 579 -47.29 -17.09 37.23
C SER A 579 -45.80 -17.38 37.23
N TYR A 580 -45.16 -16.94 38.31
CA TYR A 580 -43.82 -17.27 38.80
C TYR A 580 -43.53 -18.75 38.92
N THR A 581 -42.29 -19.17 38.68
CA THR A 581 -41.58 -20.07 39.59
C THR A 581 -40.08 -19.75 39.61
N ASP A 582 -39.66 -19.38 40.77
CA ASP A 582 -38.35 -19.27 41.39
C ASP A 582 -37.85 -20.66 41.78
N ASP A 583 -36.57 -20.94 41.64
CA ASP A 583 -35.79 -21.93 42.40
C ASP A 583 -34.37 -21.94 41.77
N GLY A 584 -33.26 -21.74 42.41
CA GLY A 584 -32.89 -21.82 43.79
C GLY A 584 -31.35 -21.79 43.79
N TYR A 585 -30.79 -20.92 44.62
CA TYR A 585 -29.38 -20.88 45.00
C TYR A 585 -28.93 -22.19 45.62
N VAL A 586 -27.70 -22.62 45.32
CA VAL A 586 -26.89 -23.40 46.25
C VAL A 586 -25.47 -22.85 46.25
N ASP A 587 -25.16 -22.23 47.37
CA ASP A 587 -23.84 -21.90 47.90
C ASP A 587 -23.23 -23.18 48.50
N ASP A 588 -21.97 -23.47 48.24
CA ASP A 588 -21.20 -24.32 49.13
C ASP A 588 -19.75 -23.86 49.24
N SER A 589 -19.50 -23.27 50.37
CA SER A 589 -18.22 -22.87 50.90
C SER A 589 -17.55 -24.06 51.59
N SER A 590 -16.27 -24.13 51.52
CA SER A 590 -15.30 -24.41 52.59
C SER A 590 -14.19 -25.39 52.21
N GLY A 591 -12.98 -25.01 52.60
CA GLY A 591 -11.86 -25.93 52.68
C GLY A 591 -10.49 -25.22 52.83
N ASP A 592 -10.18 -24.90 54.08
CA ASP A 592 -8.87 -24.47 54.60
C ASP A 592 -7.71 -25.41 54.20
N GLY A 593 -6.50 -24.83 54.11
CA GLY A 593 -5.28 -25.62 54.13
C GLY A 593 -3.97 -24.85 53.94
N ALA A 594 -3.54 -24.19 54.98
CA ALA A 594 -2.22 -24.21 55.62
C ALA A 594 -0.97 -23.77 54.83
N TYR A 595 -0.39 -22.73 55.39
CA TYR A 595 0.98 -22.23 55.28
C TYR A 595 2.06 -23.30 55.52
N THR A 596 3.13 -23.28 54.75
CA THR A 596 4.48 -23.51 55.27
C THR A 596 5.45 -22.53 54.62
N ASP A 597 6.04 -21.73 55.48
CA ASP A 597 7.20 -20.89 55.37
C ASP A 597 8.45 -21.79 55.20
N ASP A 598 9.31 -21.55 54.27
CA ASP A 598 10.71 -21.90 54.45
C ASP A 598 11.63 -20.90 53.69
N SER A 599 12.56 -20.43 54.47
CA SER A 599 13.45 -19.32 54.28
C SER A 599 14.76 -19.70 53.55
N SER A 600 15.31 -18.66 52.92
CA SER A 600 16.75 -18.44 52.71
C SER A 600 17.43 -19.17 51.55
N GLU A 601 17.94 -18.40 50.60
CA GLU A 601 19.36 -18.14 50.40
C GLU A 601 19.57 -17.04 49.34
N GLY A 602 20.40 -16.07 49.65
CA GLY A 602 20.73 -14.97 48.83
C GLY A 602 21.80 -15.34 47.80
N ASP A 603 21.66 -14.78 46.61
CA ASP A 603 22.79 -14.64 45.70
C ASP A 603 22.84 -13.21 45.16
N SER A 604 24.05 -12.67 45.37
CA SER A 604 24.51 -11.35 45.02
C SER A 604 24.65 -11.19 43.50
N TYR A 605 23.93 -10.25 42.89
CA TYR A 605 24.26 -9.78 41.57
C TYR A 605 25.31 -8.68 41.65
N THR A 606 26.42 -8.91 40.98
CA THR A 606 27.47 -7.92 40.71
C THR A 606 27.03 -7.08 39.52
N ASP A 607 26.98 -5.79 39.77
CA ASP A 607 26.77 -4.69 38.82
C ASP A 607 28.03 -4.54 37.95
N ASP A 608 27.96 -4.85 36.67
CA ASP A 608 28.97 -4.54 35.68
C ASP A 608 28.38 -3.52 34.68
N THR A 609 28.52 -2.25 35.00
CA THR A 609 28.35 -1.15 34.06
C THR A 609 29.66 -0.92 33.31
N PRO A 610 29.67 -0.90 31.95
CA PRO A 610 30.82 -0.42 31.21
C PRO A 610 30.83 1.10 31.15
N ASP A 611 31.90 1.63 31.65
CA ASP A 611 32.33 3.03 31.63
C ASP A 611 32.68 3.46 30.19
N TYR A 612 31.90 4.37 29.61
CA TYR A 612 32.25 5.07 28.38
C TYR A 612 32.75 6.47 28.72
N SER A 613 34.07 6.60 28.79
CA SER A 613 34.75 7.90 28.78
C SER A 613 34.72 8.48 27.36
N ALA A 614 33.94 9.54 27.17
CA ALA A 614 33.97 10.39 26.00
C ALA A 614 35.14 11.40 26.13
N ASP A 615 35.95 11.45 25.10
CA ASP A 615 36.99 12.46 24.91
C ASP A 615 36.43 13.50 23.91
N ASP A 616 35.99 14.63 24.44
CA ASP A 616 35.49 15.76 23.65
C ASP A 616 36.54 16.84 23.57
N SER A 617 37.11 17.02 22.38
CA SER A 617 37.83 18.25 22.02
C SER A 617 37.11 18.92 20.85
N TYR A 618 36.25 19.89 21.13
CA TYR A 618 35.77 20.84 20.14
C TYR A 618 36.45 22.19 20.32
N SER A 619 37.07 22.64 19.25
CA SER A 619 37.65 23.97 19.08
C SER A 619 36.58 24.98 18.71
N ASP A 620 36.60 26.05 19.45
CA ASP A 620 35.84 27.29 19.37
C ASP A 620 36.20 28.03 18.06
N ASP A 621 35.23 28.30 17.21
CA ASP A 621 35.34 29.29 16.13
C ASP A 621 34.17 30.28 16.18
N SER A 622 34.58 31.51 16.51
CA SER A 622 33.80 32.72 16.65
C SER A 622 33.08 33.16 15.37
N TYR A 623 31.78 33.37 15.43
CA TYR A 623 31.04 34.16 14.43
C TYR A 623 30.78 35.57 14.94
N THR A 624 31.26 36.52 14.14
CA THR A 624 31.00 37.95 14.30
C THR A 624 29.65 38.35 13.77
N ASP A 625 28.95 39.08 14.60
CA ASP A 625 27.72 39.83 14.40
C ASP A 625 27.86 40.86 13.27
N ASP A 626 26.94 40.87 12.29
CA ASP A 626 26.83 41.97 11.36
C ASP A 626 25.34 42.35 11.19
N THR A 627 24.95 43.39 11.93
CA THR A 627 23.68 44.07 11.89
C THR A 627 23.63 45.01 10.70
N THR A 628 22.72 44.81 9.75
CA THR A 628 22.27 45.86 8.84
C THR A 628 20.77 46.03 8.87
N THR A 629 20.41 47.20 9.41
CA THR A 629 19.11 47.86 9.40
C THR A 629 18.68 48.15 7.94
N TYR A 630 17.40 47.90 7.63
CA TYR A 630 16.74 48.49 6.46
C TYR A 630 15.54 49.30 6.90
N ASP A 631 15.57 50.57 6.44
CA ASP A 631 14.56 51.62 6.59
C ASP A 631 13.28 51.30 5.82
N GLU A 632 12.15 51.74 6.40
CA GLU A 632 10.86 51.95 5.77
C GLU A 632 10.95 53.00 4.66
N ASP A 633 10.35 52.75 3.50
CA ASP A 633 9.82 53.87 2.71
C ASP A 633 8.50 53.52 2.03
N THR A 634 7.61 54.43 2.15
CA THR A 634 6.22 54.49 1.75
C THR A 634 6.05 54.91 0.29
N GLY A 635 4.99 54.36 -0.35
CA GLY A 635 4.25 55.23 -1.29
C GLY A 635 4.05 54.72 -2.71
N GLY A 636 2.81 54.66 -3.13
CA GLY A 636 2.46 54.86 -4.53
C GLY A 636 1.41 53.94 -5.15
N VAL A 637 0.16 54.33 -4.95
CA VAL A 637 -1.01 53.92 -5.76
C VAL A 637 -0.84 54.37 -7.20
N ALA A 638 -1.12 53.50 -8.16
CA ALA A 638 -1.54 53.92 -9.50
C ALA A 638 -2.45 52.86 -10.13
N ASP A 639 -3.65 53.26 -10.25
CA ASP A 639 -4.80 52.79 -11.01
C ASP A 639 -4.52 52.93 -12.54
N TYR A 640 -4.83 51.90 -13.34
CA TYR A 640 -5.14 52.06 -14.75
C TYR A 640 -6.05 50.95 -15.25
N SER A 641 -7.23 51.40 -15.60
CA SER A 641 -8.28 50.73 -16.35
C SER A 641 -7.98 50.68 -17.85
N ASP A 642 -8.64 49.72 -18.51
CA ASP A 642 -9.18 49.65 -19.87
C ASP A 642 -8.28 49.27 -21.06
N GLY A 643 -8.80 48.31 -21.80
CA GLY A 643 -8.95 48.44 -23.22
C GLY A 643 -8.50 47.24 -24.08
N GLU A 644 -9.50 46.56 -24.63
CA GLU A 644 -9.62 45.67 -25.82
C GLU A 644 -9.18 44.22 -25.69
#